data_cffa23aee585fd4adb2edca8d9273fe7
#
_entry.id   cffa23aee585fd4adb2edca8d9273fe7
#
_cell.length_a   1.000
_cell.length_b   1.000
_cell.length_c   1.000
_cell.angle_alpha   90.00
_cell.angle_beta   90.00
_cell.angle_gamma   90.00
#
_symmetry.space_group_name_H-M   'P 1'
#
loop_
_entity.id
_entity.type
_entity.pdbx_description
1 polymer ?
#
loop_
_entity_poly.entity_id
_entity_poly.type
_entity_poly.pdbx_seq_one_letter_code
_entity_poly.pdbx_strand_id
1 'polypeptide(L)'
;MALVPLRPGRAASRLLPLLCGGARSKGASLCPGAPGRLGQRRYKKGVLPSPDGPAPSVSITEIRQYLRAQDIPFHDGYSCLHTPSLFTGDRGDQPLSANAPFTLFIDKTTGSFLCTATLAEGTWQDFQANVEMRHHGVTPIPPANSEETEEEMRQAREDARCIWERALPLWELLDEKETKETKALFGISQVTDATLKRFGVRYLRAARSLVFPWFSPQDATLKGLKLLRVEKKGGTKTYVEETLPRFDSYRNLFGLPLIGRRDTELVLTGWELDALALHQAAGVASLALPRGASSLPPTLLPYLEQFKRITLWLGEDLRSWEAAKLFARKLSLKRCSLVRPGNLQPRPLEALNQGLNVTKILRSALLASHKSIISFRQLREEVFGELVNTEQVSGVKWARFPELNKLLKGHRRGELTIFTGPTGSGKTTFISEYALDLCMQGVCTLWGSFEINNVRLAKIMLTQFAGRRLEDQLELYDEWADRFEELPLYFMTFHGQQNIKTVIDTMQHAVYMYDITHVVVDNLQFMMGHEHLSVDRLAAQDFIVGAFRKFATDNTCHITLIIHPRKEDDEKELQTASIFGSAKASQEADNVLILQDRKLVTGPGKRYLQVSKNRFDGDVGIFPLEFSKASLSFSSSKSKVRLKKMKEEKEILANKIVEGGSGASKKP
;
A
#
# COMPACT_ATOMS: atom_id res chain seq x y z
N MET A 1 -4.76 -14.95 19.83
CA MET A 1 -4.35 -13.55 20.09
C MET A 1 -4.16 -12.86 18.75
N ALA A 2 -5.10 -12.05 18.35
CA ALA A 2 -5.06 -11.39 17.05
C ALA A 2 -4.01 -10.27 17.09
N LEU A 3 -2.97 -10.39 16.29
CA LEU A 3 -2.04 -9.31 16.00
C LEU A 3 -2.71 -8.37 14.99
N VAL A 4 -3.14 -7.21 15.45
CA VAL A 4 -3.63 -6.15 14.58
C VAL A 4 -2.39 -5.52 13.93
N PRO A 5 -2.27 -5.51 12.59
CA PRO A 5 -1.21 -4.77 11.94
C PRO A 5 -1.47 -3.28 12.16
N LEU A 6 -0.58 -2.64 12.91
CA LEU A 6 -0.64 -1.22 13.19
C LEU A 6 -0.10 -0.41 12.01
N ARG A 7 -0.77 0.70 11.81
CA ARG A 7 -0.41 1.78 10.89
C ARG A 7 1.02 2.26 11.14
N PRO A 8 1.79 2.63 10.13
CA PRO A 8 2.98 3.44 10.30
C PRO A 8 2.55 4.79 10.91
N GLY A 9 2.84 5.00 12.16
CA GLY A 9 2.34 6.16 12.92
C GLY A 9 3.47 6.91 13.58
N ARG A 10 3.59 8.17 13.25
CA ARG A 10 3.96 9.35 14.06
C ARG A 10 5.19 9.32 15.01
N ALA A 11 6.12 8.39 14.93
CA ALA A 11 7.19 8.35 15.94
C ALA A 11 8.60 8.68 15.42
N ALA A 12 8.81 8.72 14.11
CA ALA A 12 10.15 8.91 13.54
C ALA A 12 10.77 10.26 13.89
N SER A 13 10.00 11.34 13.81
CA SER A 13 10.49 12.70 14.06
C SER A 13 10.88 13.00 15.52
N ARG A 14 10.44 12.18 16.48
CA ARG A 14 10.75 12.40 17.91
C ARG A 14 11.99 11.64 18.42
N LEU A 15 12.44 10.60 17.74
CA LEU A 15 13.61 9.82 18.17
C LEU A 15 14.94 10.39 17.65
N LEU A 16 14.96 11.00 16.48
CA LEU A 16 16.16 11.56 15.86
C LEU A 16 16.86 12.62 16.72
N PRO A 17 16.18 13.61 17.34
CA PRO A 17 16.83 14.60 18.18
C PRO A 17 17.45 14.04 19.46
N LEU A 18 16.91 12.93 19.98
CA LEU A 18 17.42 12.27 21.20
C LEU A 18 18.65 11.39 20.92
N LEU A 19 18.79 10.88 19.71
CA LEU A 19 19.85 9.96 19.32
C LEU A 19 21.10 10.68 18.78
N CYS A 20 20.95 11.86 18.18
CA CYS A 20 22.05 12.64 17.60
C CYS A 20 22.70 13.66 18.58
N GLY A 21 22.12 13.87 19.74
CA GLY A 21 22.60 14.83 20.75
C GLY A 21 23.59 14.25 21.74
N GLY A 22 24.87 14.06 21.35
CA GLY A 22 25.87 13.72 22.35
C GLY A 22 27.13 13.02 21.87
N ALA A 23 27.94 13.69 21.09
CA ALA A 23 29.39 13.45 21.08
C ALA A 23 30.11 14.71 20.62
N ARG A 24 30.35 15.64 21.55
CA ARG A 24 31.37 16.66 21.36
C ARG A 24 32.71 16.07 21.77
N SER A 25 33.53 15.67 20.83
CA SER A 25 34.96 15.56 21.02
C SER A 25 35.57 16.96 20.93
N LYS A 26 36.40 17.32 21.93
CA LYS A 26 37.15 18.58 22.03
C LYS A 26 38.19 18.66 20.92
N GLY A 27 38.27 19.80 20.26
CA GLY A 27 39.46 20.17 19.50
C GLY A 27 39.24 21.29 18.47
N ALA A 28 39.62 22.52 18.87
CA ALA A 28 40.16 23.62 18.09
C ALA A 28 39.20 24.64 17.39
N SER A 29 39.21 25.80 18.06
CA SER A 29 39.51 27.16 17.57
C SER A 29 38.49 27.94 16.72
N LEU A 30 37.87 28.88 17.39
CA LEU A 30 37.67 30.34 17.10
C LEU A 30 37.21 30.76 15.70
N CYS A 31 35.97 31.27 15.61
CA CYS A 31 35.72 32.72 15.34
C CYS A 31 34.26 33.10 15.66
N PRO A 32 33.97 34.32 16.10
CA PRO A 32 32.66 34.73 16.65
C PRO A 32 31.80 35.44 15.59
N GLY A 33 30.50 35.17 15.62
CA GLY A 33 29.52 35.85 14.77
C GLY A 33 28.12 35.73 15.37
N ALA A 34 27.51 36.85 15.64
CA ALA A 34 26.28 37.15 16.38
C ALA A 34 25.01 36.34 16.04
N PRO A 35 23.98 36.34 16.92
CA PRO A 35 22.78 35.54 16.75
C PRO A 35 21.83 36.19 15.75
N GLY A 36 21.74 35.59 14.57
CA GLY A 36 20.76 35.94 13.54
C GLY A 36 19.46 35.15 13.72
N ARG A 37 18.37 35.86 13.74
CA ARG A 37 16.97 35.40 13.79
C ARG A 37 16.74 34.23 12.85
N LEU A 38 16.03 33.20 13.31
CA LEU A 38 15.40 32.16 12.49
C LEU A 38 14.52 32.85 11.43
N GLY A 39 15.10 33.03 10.24
CA GLY A 39 14.37 33.48 9.09
C GLY A 39 13.59 32.36 8.49
N GLN A 40 12.27 32.55 8.39
CA GLN A 40 11.38 31.75 7.55
C GLN A 40 11.99 31.63 6.15
N ARG A 41 12.53 30.46 5.83
CA ARG A 41 12.87 30.11 4.44
C ARG A 41 11.58 29.87 3.68
N ARG A 42 11.14 30.84 2.93
CA ARG A 42 10.17 30.69 1.85
C ARG A 42 10.76 29.68 0.85
N TYR A 43 10.20 28.48 0.82
CA TYR A 43 10.46 27.55 -0.27
C TYR A 43 9.99 28.19 -1.58
N LYS A 44 10.92 28.44 -2.49
CA LYS A 44 10.60 28.74 -3.88
C LYS A 44 9.94 27.49 -4.43
N LYS A 45 8.71 27.63 -4.95
CA LYS A 45 8.01 26.62 -5.74
C LYS A 45 8.92 26.20 -6.90
N GLY A 46 9.65 25.10 -6.72
CA GLY A 46 10.08 24.28 -7.83
C GLY A 46 8.81 23.64 -8.38
N VAL A 47 8.41 24.03 -9.57
CA VAL A 47 7.43 23.30 -10.35
C VAL A 47 8.07 21.95 -10.60
N LEU A 48 7.60 20.91 -9.89
CA LEU A 48 7.85 19.54 -10.30
C LEU A 48 7.37 19.47 -11.75
N PRO A 49 8.18 18.96 -12.70
CA PRO A 49 7.66 18.68 -14.02
C PRO A 49 6.47 17.74 -13.82
N SER A 50 5.29 18.17 -14.25
CA SER A 50 4.14 17.30 -14.35
C SER A 50 4.61 16.06 -15.12
N PRO A 51 4.48 14.83 -14.60
CA PRO A 51 4.68 13.68 -15.43
C PRO A 51 3.58 13.77 -16.50
N ASP A 52 3.98 14.07 -17.71
CA ASP A 52 3.13 13.96 -18.88
C ASP A 52 2.52 12.57 -18.85
N GLY A 53 1.21 12.49 -18.73
CA GLY A 53 0.31 11.36 -18.87
C GLY A 53 0.74 10.00 -18.29
N PRO A 54 -0.15 9.07 -18.01
CA PRO A 54 0.23 7.74 -17.54
C PRO A 54 1.23 7.16 -18.50
N ALA A 55 2.42 6.77 -17.99
CA ALA A 55 3.43 6.11 -18.78
C ALA A 55 2.74 4.99 -19.58
N PRO A 56 2.81 4.97 -20.90
CA PRO A 56 2.10 4.01 -21.70
C PRO A 56 2.49 2.61 -21.21
N SER A 57 1.49 1.78 -20.86
CA SER A 57 1.72 0.39 -20.52
C SER A 57 2.33 -0.29 -21.73
N VAL A 58 3.64 -0.53 -21.66
CA VAL A 58 4.36 -1.16 -22.78
C VAL A 58 4.05 -2.65 -22.76
N SER A 59 3.58 -3.19 -23.86
CA SER A 59 3.35 -4.63 -23.95
C SER A 59 4.69 -5.38 -23.99
N ILE A 60 4.74 -6.58 -23.39
CA ILE A 60 5.92 -7.43 -23.45
C ILE A 60 6.35 -7.72 -24.92
N THR A 61 5.40 -7.71 -25.84
CA THR A 61 5.66 -7.90 -27.27
C THR A 61 6.45 -6.73 -27.84
N GLU A 62 6.08 -5.50 -27.49
CA GLU A 62 6.80 -4.28 -27.89
C GLU A 62 8.21 -4.26 -27.29
N ILE A 63 8.35 -4.59 -26.00
CA ILE A 63 9.67 -4.67 -25.36
C ILE A 63 10.57 -5.64 -26.10
N ARG A 64 10.08 -6.86 -26.39
CA ARG A 64 10.85 -7.87 -27.11
C ARG A 64 11.17 -7.47 -28.54
N GLN A 65 10.24 -6.82 -29.25
CA GLN A 65 10.48 -6.32 -30.62
C GLN A 65 11.54 -5.23 -30.61
N TYR A 66 11.49 -4.30 -29.69
CA TYR A 66 12.48 -3.25 -29.54
C TYR A 66 13.86 -3.83 -29.23
N LEU A 67 14.01 -4.74 -28.27
CA LEU A 67 15.29 -5.35 -27.92
C LEU A 67 15.92 -6.09 -29.15
N ARG A 68 15.09 -6.77 -29.93
CA ARG A 68 15.56 -7.43 -31.18
C ARG A 68 15.96 -6.43 -32.26
N ALA A 69 15.19 -5.34 -32.41
CA ALA A 69 15.50 -4.30 -33.39
C ALA A 69 16.79 -3.54 -33.08
N GLN A 70 17.17 -3.49 -31.78
CA GLN A 70 18.40 -2.86 -31.33
C GLN A 70 19.55 -3.84 -31.09
N ASP A 71 19.43 -5.09 -31.56
CA ASP A 71 20.42 -6.17 -31.36
C ASP A 71 20.85 -6.37 -29.90
N ILE A 72 19.96 -6.10 -28.94
CA ILE A 72 20.22 -6.29 -27.52
C ILE A 72 19.88 -7.74 -27.14
N PRO A 73 20.88 -8.56 -26.72
CA PRO A 73 20.60 -9.92 -26.27
C PRO A 73 19.79 -9.92 -24.97
N PHE A 74 18.79 -10.80 -24.88
CA PHE A 74 17.97 -10.91 -23.66
C PHE A 74 17.57 -12.36 -23.36
N HIS A 75 17.37 -12.64 -22.08
CA HIS A 75 16.78 -13.87 -21.56
C HIS A 75 15.41 -13.60 -20.98
N ASP A 76 14.51 -14.54 -21.18
CA ASP A 76 13.14 -14.44 -20.67
C ASP A 76 13.04 -15.07 -19.28
N GLY A 77 13.11 -14.25 -18.23
CA GLY A 77 12.93 -14.68 -16.85
C GLY A 77 11.45 -14.87 -16.47
N TYR A 78 11.15 -14.96 -15.20
CA TYR A 78 9.78 -15.16 -14.71
C TYR A 78 8.95 -13.87 -14.76
N SER A 79 9.41 -12.82 -14.11
CA SER A 79 8.74 -11.51 -14.01
C SER A 79 9.43 -10.45 -14.87
N CYS A 80 10.73 -10.61 -15.13
CA CYS A 80 11.55 -9.66 -15.86
C CYS A 80 12.15 -10.30 -17.13
N LEU A 81 12.55 -9.45 -18.11
CA LEU A 81 13.52 -9.78 -19.13
C LEU A 81 14.90 -9.38 -18.61
N HIS A 82 15.91 -10.22 -18.85
CA HIS A 82 17.27 -9.97 -18.42
C HIS A 82 18.11 -9.56 -19.61
N THR A 83 18.86 -8.47 -19.51
CA THR A 83 19.78 -8.00 -20.55
C THR A 83 21.16 -7.69 -19.93
N PRO A 84 22.23 -7.61 -20.75
CA PRO A 84 23.47 -7.00 -20.29
C PRO A 84 23.25 -5.55 -19.87
N SER A 85 24.06 -5.06 -18.93
CA SER A 85 23.96 -3.68 -18.47
C SER A 85 24.31 -2.69 -19.58
N LEU A 86 23.52 -1.64 -19.71
CA LEU A 86 23.85 -0.48 -20.55
C LEU A 86 24.92 0.42 -19.91
N PHE A 87 25.10 0.32 -18.60
CA PHE A 87 25.86 1.24 -17.75
C PHE A 87 27.24 0.71 -17.35
N THR A 88 27.61 -0.51 -17.78
CA THR A 88 28.91 -1.14 -17.49
C THR A 88 29.65 -1.34 -18.80
N GLY A 89 30.81 -0.69 -18.98
CA GLY A 89 31.70 -0.86 -20.15
C GLY A 89 32.39 0.44 -20.55
N ASP A 90 33.66 0.35 -20.90
CA ASP A 90 34.56 1.50 -21.10
C ASP A 90 34.35 2.28 -22.41
N ARG A 91 33.50 1.90 -23.32
CA ARG A 91 33.20 2.72 -24.53
C ARG A 91 31.83 2.36 -25.12
N GLY A 92 31.05 3.38 -25.44
CA GLY A 92 29.72 3.28 -26.02
C GLY A 92 29.59 2.55 -27.34
N ASP A 93 30.67 2.36 -28.07
CA ASP A 93 30.70 1.85 -29.46
C ASP A 93 30.76 0.32 -29.62
N GLN A 94 30.89 -0.45 -28.53
CA GLN A 94 30.89 -1.90 -28.62
C GLN A 94 29.50 -2.51 -28.49
N PRO A 95 29.11 -3.46 -29.39
CA PRO A 95 27.83 -4.15 -29.25
C PRO A 95 27.76 -4.88 -27.90
N LEU A 96 26.57 -4.92 -27.30
CA LEU A 96 26.33 -5.65 -26.05
C LEU A 96 26.59 -7.14 -26.28
N SER A 97 27.68 -7.67 -25.72
CA SER A 97 28.05 -9.05 -25.91
C SER A 97 27.06 -10.00 -25.20
N ALA A 98 26.66 -11.05 -25.91
CA ALA A 98 25.88 -12.14 -25.35
C ALA A 98 26.63 -12.88 -24.22
N ASN A 99 27.94 -12.70 -24.08
CA ASN A 99 28.79 -13.26 -23.03
C ASN A 99 28.90 -12.32 -21.82
N ALA A 100 28.37 -11.09 -21.91
CA ALA A 100 28.36 -10.15 -20.76
C ALA A 100 27.37 -10.63 -19.68
N PRO A 101 27.62 -10.31 -18.40
CA PRO A 101 26.69 -10.66 -17.35
C PRO A 101 25.33 -9.91 -17.52
N PHE A 102 24.24 -10.65 -17.47
CA PHE A 102 22.88 -10.13 -17.58
C PHE A 102 22.45 -9.55 -16.24
N THR A 103 22.78 -8.30 -15.99
CA THR A 103 22.57 -7.61 -14.72
C THR A 103 21.48 -6.53 -14.77
N LEU A 104 20.95 -6.22 -15.97
CA LEU A 104 19.85 -5.30 -16.15
C LEU A 104 18.55 -6.09 -16.34
N PHE A 105 17.55 -5.77 -15.54
CA PHE A 105 16.26 -6.43 -15.49
C PHE A 105 15.18 -5.45 -15.96
N ILE A 106 14.37 -5.86 -16.93
CA ILE A 106 13.25 -5.07 -17.44
C ILE A 106 11.96 -5.77 -17.04
N ASP A 107 11.12 -5.07 -16.30
CA ASP A 107 9.82 -5.58 -15.87
C ASP A 107 8.90 -5.82 -17.07
N LYS A 108 8.32 -7.01 -17.17
CA LYS A 108 7.49 -7.42 -18.33
C LYS A 108 6.16 -6.69 -18.44
N THR A 109 5.70 -6.07 -17.37
CA THR A 109 4.40 -5.41 -17.28
C THR A 109 4.51 -3.91 -17.50
N THR A 110 5.57 -3.30 -16.97
CA THR A 110 5.73 -1.84 -16.96
C THR A 110 6.81 -1.36 -17.92
N GLY A 111 7.76 -2.24 -18.30
CA GLY A 111 8.95 -1.85 -19.03
C GLY A 111 9.99 -1.12 -18.18
N SER A 112 9.71 -0.83 -16.91
CA SER A 112 10.69 -0.21 -16.02
C SER A 112 11.88 -1.14 -15.84
N PHE A 113 13.08 -0.54 -15.69
CA PHE A 113 14.30 -1.33 -15.57
C PHE A 113 15.03 -1.06 -14.26
N LEU A 114 15.78 -2.07 -13.82
CA LEU A 114 16.75 -1.97 -12.73
C LEU A 114 18.02 -2.72 -13.11
N CYS A 115 19.16 -2.04 -13.06
CA CYS A 115 20.48 -2.66 -13.16
C CYS A 115 20.99 -3.02 -11.77
N THR A 116 21.13 -4.30 -11.46
CA THR A 116 21.61 -4.76 -10.15
C THR A 116 23.11 -4.52 -9.94
N ALA A 117 23.89 -4.26 -11.01
CA ALA A 117 25.31 -3.97 -10.91
C ALA A 117 25.59 -2.51 -10.53
N THR A 118 24.84 -1.56 -11.12
CA THR A 118 25.06 -0.12 -10.95
C THR A 118 23.98 0.55 -10.11
N LEU A 119 22.88 -0.16 -9.81
CA LEU A 119 21.66 0.34 -9.18
C LEU A 119 20.94 1.42 -9.98
N ALA A 120 21.30 1.58 -11.29
CA ALA A 120 20.57 2.45 -12.20
C ALA A 120 19.18 1.89 -12.45
N GLU A 121 18.17 2.74 -12.35
CA GLU A 121 16.77 2.39 -12.62
C GLU A 121 16.09 3.49 -13.42
N GLY A 122 14.98 3.16 -14.06
CA GLY A 122 14.21 4.12 -14.85
C GLY A 122 12.99 3.49 -15.48
N THR A 123 12.27 4.33 -16.22
CA THR A 123 11.11 3.94 -17.03
C THR A 123 11.54 3.29 -18.34
N TRP A 124 10.57 2.79 -19.11
CA TRP A 124 10.82 2.28 -20.46
C TRP A 124 11.37 3.37 -21.38
N GLN A 125 10.91 4.60 -21.27
CA GLN A 125 11.41 5.74 -22.04
C GLN A 125 12.85 6.06 -21.71
N ASP A 126 13.22 6.04 -20.42
CA ASP A 126 14.61 6.22 -19.99
C ASP A 126 15.52 5.11 -20.53
N PHE A 127 15.01 3.86 -20.59
CA PHE A 127 15.73 2.75 -21.18
C PHE A 127 16.01 3.01 -22.66
N GLN A 128 14.98 3.40 -23.43
CA GLN A 128 15.11 3.71 -24.85
C GLN A 128 16.08 4.86 -25.09
N ALA A 129 15.98 5.96 -24.32
CA ALA A 129 16.90 7.10 -24.42
C ALA A 129 18.35 6.68 -24.15
N ASN A 130 18.60 5.82 -23.17
CA ASN A 130 19.94 5.33 -22.86
C ASN A 130 20.48 4.39 -23.96
N VAL A 131 19.63 3.62 -24.63
CA VAL A 131 20.02 2.83 -25.81
C VAL A 131 20.42 3.76 -26.98
N GLU A 132 19.63 4.81 -27.23
CA GLU A 132 19.93 5.81 -28.26
C GLU A 132 21.25 6.56 -27.98
N MET A 133 21.48 7.00 -26.73
CA MET A 133 22.75 7.61 -26.32
C MET A 133 23.92 6.70 -26.63
N ARG A 134 23.79 5.40 -26.34
CA ARG A 134 24.84 4.41 -26.65
C ARG A 134 25.09 4.27 -28.14
N HIS A 135 24.07 4.27 -29.00
CA HIS A 135 24.23 4.25 -30.44
C HIS A 135 24.96 5.48 -31.00
N HIS A 136 24.84 6.63 -30.31
CA HIS A 136 25.58 7.85 -30.66
C HIS A 136 26.96 7.96 -29.99
N GLY A 137 27.47 6.87 -29.39
CA GLY A 137 28.76 6.85 -28.69
C GLY A 137 28.81 7.66 -27.42
N VAL A 138 27.64 8.03 -26.87
CA VAL A 138 27.51 8.76 -25.58
C VAL A 138 27.34 7.75 -24.46
N THR A 139 28.08 7.95 -23.37
CA THR A 139 27.92 7.08 -22.19
C THR A 139 26.51 7.23 -21.62
N PRO A 140 25.75 6.13 -21.48
CA PRO A 140 24.42 6.16 -20.87
C PRO A 140 24.46 6.76 -19.46
N ILE A 141 23.55 7.67 -19.17
CA ILE A 141 23.45 8.35 -17.89
C ILE A 141 22.25 7.75 -17.14
N PRO A 142 22.44 7.20 -15.93
CA PRO A 142 21.31 6.83 -15.10
C PRO A 142 20.37 8.02 -14.89
N PRO A 143 19.04 7.83 -14.92
CA PRO A 143 18.12 8.91 -14.59
C PRO A 143 18.49 9.53 -13.25
N ALA A 144 18.70 10.86 -13.25
CA ALA A 144 19.08 11.59 -12.04
C ALA A 144 17.85 11.81 -11.16
N ASN A 145 17.97 11.43 -9.89
CA ASN A 145 17.07 11.97 -8.88
C ASN A 145 17.34 13.47 -8.70
N SER A 146 16.36 14.24 -8.20
CA SER A 146 16.61 15.63 -7.86
C SER A 146 17.74 15.73 -6.80
N GLU A 147 18.59 16.75 -6.89
CA GLU A 147 19.70 16.94 -5.93
C GLU A 147 19.19 16.99 -4.47
N GLU A 148 18.03 17.57 -4.23
CA GLU A 148 17.36 17.62 -2.92
C GLU A 148 17.01 16.20 -2.40
N THR A 149 16.49 15.36 -3.26
CA THR A 149 16.14 13.96 -2.92
C THR A 149 17.39 13.12 -2.63
N GLU A 150 18.50 13.35 -3.33
CA GLU A 150 19.78 12.67 -3.08
C GLU A 150 20.39 13.07 -1.73
N GLU A 151 20.31 14.36 -1.37
CA GLU A 151 20.80 14.85 -0.08
C GLU A 151 19.98 14.31 1.09
N GLU A 152 18.65 14.28 0.98
CA GLU A 152 17.77 13.68 1.98
C GLU A 152 18.04 12.19 2.16
N MET A 153 18.24 11.46 1.06
CA MET A 153 18.60 10.05 1.11
C MET A 153 19.98 9.83 1.73
N ARG A 154 20.94 10.69 1.44
CA ARG A 154 22.30 10.64 2.04
C ARG A 154 22.22 10.85 3.55
N GLN A 155 21.48 11.84 4.01
CA GLN A 155 21.29 12.12 5.43
C GLN A 155 20.59 10.95 6.14
N ALA A 156 19.53 10.42 5.54
CA ALA A 156 18.79 9.29 6.11
C ALA A 156 19.65 7.99 6.20
N ARG A 157 20.57 7.78 5.24
CA ARG A 157 21.54 6.67 5.30
C ARG A 157 22.58 6.88 6.42
N GLU A 158 23.02 8.10 6.63
CA GLU A 158 23.94 8.43 7.72
C GLU A 158 23.25 8.24 9.08
N ASP A 159 22.01 8.65 9.21
CA ASP A 159 21.19 8.41 10.41
C ASP A 159 21.01 6.91 10.68
N ALA A 160 20.72 6.13 9.64
CA ALA A 160 20.64 4.67 9.75
C ALA A 160 21.96 4.06 10.21
N ARG A 161 23.08 4.52 9.68
CA ARG A 161 24.42 4.08 10.09
C ARG A 161 24.72 4.43 11.55
N CYS A 162 24.40 5.64 11.97
CA CYS A 162 24.56 6.10 13.36
C CYS A 162 23.76 5.22 14.33
N ILE A 163 22.50 4.89 13.98
CA ILE A 163 21.67 3.97 14.79
C ILE A 163 22.27 2.57 14.82
N TRP A 164 22.74 2.08 13.67
CA TRP A 164 23.36 0.76 13.56
C TRP A 164 24.61 0.62 14.45
N GLU A 165 25.46 1.62 14.48
CA GLU A 165 26.68 1.64 15.29
C GLU A 165 26.38 1.67 16.80
N ARG A 166 25.27 2.29 17.21
CA ARG A 166 24.80 2.36 18.60
C ARG A 166 24.02 1.14 19.07
N ALA A 167 23.49 0.36 18.13
CA ALA A 167 22.75 -0.84 18.44
C ALA A 167 23.70 -1.98 18.78
N LEU A 168 23.46 -2.68 19.87
CA LEU A 168 24.30 -3.80 20.35
C LEU A 168 23.73 -5.14 19.84
N PRO A 169 24.60 -6.09 19.48
CA PRO A 169 24.15 -7.45 19.27
C PRO A 169 23.45 -7.99 20.51
N LEU A 170 22.33 -8.69 20.33
CA LEU A 170 21.56 -9.23 21.47
C LEU A 170 22.39 -10.20 22.34
N TRP A 171 23.31 -10.94 21.72
CA TRP A 171 24.20 -11.91 22.40
C TRP A 171 25.40 -11.27 23.09
N GLU A 172 25.59 -9.96 22.93
CA GLU A 172 26.66 -9.19 23.61
C GLU A 172 26.10 -8.29 24.73
N LEU A 173 24.81 -8.42 25.05
CA LEU A 173 24.26 -7.76 26.23
C LEU A 173 24.90 -8.33 27.50
N LEU A 174 25.41 -7.44 28.35
CA LEU A 174 26.19 -7.80 29.56
C LEU A 174 25.33 -8.54 30.60
N ASP A 175 24.01 -8.45 30.54
CA ASP A 175 23.09 -9.08 31.47
C ASP A 175 22.25 -10.16 30.79
N GLU A 176 22.46 -11.42 31.20
CA GLU A 176 21.68 -12.57 30.73
C GLU A 176 20.17 -12.40 31.03
N LYS A 177 19.84 -11.74 32.12
CA LYS A 177 18.46 -11.44 32.48
C LYS A 177 17.83 -10.44 31.48
N GLU A 178 18.55 -9.36 31.14
CA GLU A 178 18.10 -8.38 30.14
C GLU A 178 17.88 -9.06 28.78
N THR A 179 18.79 -9.97 28.40
CA THR A 179 18.66 -10.72 27.14
C THR A 179 17.41 -11.60 27.14
N LYS A 180 17.13 -12.34 28.20
CA LYS A 180 15.94 -13.17 28.35
C LYS A 180 14.64 -12.34 28.35
N GLU A 181 14.63 -11.23 29.08
CA GLU A 181 13.49 -10.32 29.12
C GLU A 181 13.23 -9.68 27.75
N THR A 182 14.29 -9.26 27.05
CA THR A 182 14.19 -8.70 25.70
C THR A 182 13.65 -9.74 24.72
N LYS A 183 14.19 -10.96 24.70
CA LYS A 183 13.68 -12.04 23.86
C LYS A 183 12.20 -12.36 24.15
N ALA A 184 11.80 -12.39 25.42
CA ALA A 184 10.42 -12.62 25.84
C ALA A 184 9.49 -11.45 25.43
N LEU A 185 10.00 -10.21 25.50
CA LEU A 185 9.24 -9.03 25.07
C LEU A 185 8.83 -9.13 23.60
N PHE A 186 9.76 -9.53 22.73
CA PHE A 186 9.55 -9.64 21.29
C PHE A 186 9.00 -11.01 20.85
N GLY A 187 8.78 -11.94 21.77
CA GLY A 187 8.27 -13.29 21.46
C GLY A 187 9.28 -14.19 20.74
N ILE A 188 10.58 -13.93 20.85
CA ILE A 188 11.67 -14.66 20.20
C ILE A 188 12.48 -15.52 21.15
N SER A 189 11.89 -15.97 22.25
CA SER A 189 12.57 -16.79 23.26
C SER A 189 13.16 -18.09 22.71
N GLN A 190 12.54 -18.64 21.67
CA GLN A 190 12.98 -19.86 20.98
C GLN A 190 14.02 -19.59 19.88
N VAL A 191 14.24 -18.31 19.50
CA VAL A 191 15.24 -17.97 18.47
C VAL A 191 16.64 -18.00 19.08
N THR A 192 17.53 -18.78 18.49
CA THR A 192 18.90 -18.96 18.96
C THR A 192 19.76 -17.75 18.64
N ASP A 193 20.80 -17.53 19.44
CA ASP A 193 21.78 -16.45 19.23
C ASP A 193 22.56 -16.65 17.92
N ALA A 194 22.79 -17.90 17.53
CA ALA A 194 23.41 -18.23 16.24
C ALA A 194 22.56 -17.70 15.06
N THR A 195 21.23 -17.84 15.12
CA THR A 195 20.31 -17.30 14.11
C THR A 195 20.31 -15.78 14.12
N LEU A 196 20.22 -15.15 15.29
CA LEU A 196 20.25 -13.69 15.42
C LEU A 196 21.57 -13.12 14.87
N LYS A 197 22.71 -13.75 15.19
CA LYS A 197 24.06 -13.40 14.71
C LYS A 197 24.13 -13.52 13.18
N ARG A 198 23.65 -14.62 12.63
CA ARG A 198 23.68 -14.87 11.18
C ARG A 198 22.93 -13.79 10.39
N PHE A 199 21.77 -13.33 10.90
CA PHE A 199 20.99 -12.28 10.27
C PHE A 199 21.40 -10.86 10.68
N GLY A 200 22.36 -10.72 11.58
CA GLY A 200 22.85 -9.43 12.04
C GLY A 200 21.84 -8.64 12.87
N VAL A 201 20.94 -9.30 13.59
CA VAL A 201 19.92 -8.60 14.40
C VAL A 201 20.57 -7.95 15.61
N ARG A 202 20.28 -6.66 15.86
CA ARG A 202 20.80 -5.90 16.98
C ARG A 202 19.66 -5.36 17.86
N TYR A 203 20.00 -4.83 19.01
CA TYR A 203 19.08 -4.21 19.94
C TYR A 203 19.53 -2.79 20.31
N LEU A 204 18.65 -1.83 20.12
CA LEU A 204 18.86 -0.43 20.48
C LEU A 204 18.21 -0.16 21.84
N ARG A 205 19.02 -0.13 22.92
CA ARG A 205 18.53 0.07 24.29
C ARG A 205 17.77 1.37 24.48
N ALA A 206 18.27 2.47 23.90
CA ALA A 206 17.66 3.80 24.04
C ALA A 206 16.21 3.84 23.54
N ALA A 207 15.88 3.10 22.48
CA ALA A 207 14.56 3.03 21.88
C ALA A 207 13.80 1.74 22.21
N ARG A 208 14.41 0.82 22.98
CA ARG A 208 13.87 -0.52 23.27
C ARG A 208 13.38 -1.24 22.01
N SER A 209 14.18 -1.16 20.92
CA SER A 209 13.80 -1.66 19.62
C SER A 209 14.79 -2.73 19.12
N LEU A 210 14.27 -3.78 18.46
CA LEU A 210 15.09 -4.63 17.61
C LEU A 210 15.43 -3.87 16.33
N VAL A 211 16.64 -4.10 15.84
CA VAL A 211 17.18 -3.47 14.63
C VAL A 211 17.49 -4.56 13.61
N PHE A 212 16.82 -4.50 12.47
CA PHE A 212 17.00 -5.42 11.35
C PHE A 212 17.73 -4.69 10.22
N PRO A 213 18.95 -5.11 9.85
CA PRO A 213 19.72 -4.43 8.83
C PRO A 213 19.30 -4.83 7.42
N TRP A 214 19.40 -3.90 6.49
CA TRP A 214 19.36 -4.16 5.06
C TRP A 214 20.74 -3.91 4.47
N PHE A 215 21.46 -4.99 4.20
CA PHE A 215 22.76 -4.93 3.56
C PHE A 215 22.64 -5.16 2.05
N SER A 216 23.49 -4.47 1.31
CA SER A 216 23.68 -4.74 -0.11
C SER A 216 24.30 -6.14 -0.31
N PRO A 217 23.75 -6.95 -1.22
CA PRO A 217 24.33 -8.26 -1.51
C PRO A 217 25.66 -8.20 -2.27
N GLN A 218 26.01 -7.03 -2.88
CA GLN A 218 27.22 -6.85 -3.66
C GLN A 218 28.44 -6.50 -2.80
N ASP A 219 28.29 -5.52 -1.91
CA ASP A 219 29.38 -4.90 -1.16
C ASP A 219 29.22 -4.99 0.35
N ALA A 220 28.17 -5.65 0.82
CA ALA A 220 27.82 -5.78 2.24
C ALA A 220 27.67 -4.42 2.98
N THR A 221 27.49 -3.32 2.23
CA THR A 221 27.23 -2.00 2.84
C THR A 221 25.83 -1.94 3.41
N LEU A 222 25.66 -1.22 4.51
CA LEU A 222 24.34 -0.98 5.11
C LEU A 222 23.59 0.03 4.23
N LYS A 223 22.49 -0.40 3.65
CA LYS A 223 21.60 0.44 2.82
C LYS A 223 20.45 1.04 3.63
N GLY A 224 20.12 0.45 4.76
CA GLY A 224 19.05 0.89 5.63
C GLY A 224 18.81 -0.11 6.75
N LEU A 225 17.82 0.20 7.56
CA LEU A 225 17.41 -0.65 8.67
C LEU A 225 15.92 -0.51 8.98
N LYS A 226 15.40 -1.52 9.66
CA LYS A 226 14.06 -1.52 10.23
C LYS A 226 14.14 -1.64 11.74
N LEU A 227 13.42 -0.77 12.42
CA LEU A 227 13.26 -0.79 13.87
C LEU A 227 11.92 -1.43 14.23
N LEU A 228 11.94 -2.36 15.18
CA LEU A 228 10.72 -2.95 15.73
C LEU A 228 10.69 -2.72 17.24
N ARG A 229 9.66 -2.07 17.72
CA ARG A 229 9.43 -1.88 19.15
C ARG A 229 8.06 -2.44 19.57
N VAL A 230 7.95 -2.75 20.86
CA VAL A 230 6.70 -3.23 21.45
C VAL A 230 6.12 -2.14 22.33
N GLU A 231 4.87 -1.74 22.02
CA GLU A 231 4.08 -0.85 22.87
C GLU A 231 2.97 -1.65 23.56
N LYS A 232 2.72 -1.33 24.84
CA LYS A 232 1.57 -1.89 25.57
C LYS A 232 0.49 -0.83 25.62
N LYS A 233 -0.62 -1.07 24.94
CA LYS A 233 -1.83 -0.24 25.02
C LYS A 233 -2.99 -1.08 25.57
N GLY A 234 -3.53 -0.69 26.71
CA GLY A 234 -4.69 -1.39 27.30
C GLY A 234 -4.47 -2.88 27.59
N GLY A 235 -3.24 -3.28 27.95
CA GLY A 235 -2.90 -4.69 28.23
C GLY A 235 -2.54 -5.52 26.99
N THR A 236 -2.79 -5.03 25.79
CA THR A 236 -2.45 -5.72 24.54
C THR A 236 -1.08 -5.27 24.03
N LYS A 237 -0.23 -6.23 23.64
CA LYS A 237 1.06 -5.95 22.98
C LYS A 237 0.81 -5.56 21.54
N THR A 238 1.36 -4.42 21.12
CA THR A 238 1.35 -3.95 19.74
C THR A 238 2.77 -3.73 19.25
N TYR A 239 3.04 -4.15 18.01
CA TYR A 239 4.33 -3.93 17.37
C TYR A 239 4.28 -2.65 16.55
N VAL A 240 5.28 -1.80 16.71
CA VAL A 240 5.47 -0.56 15.94
C VAL A 240 6.72 -0.70 15.11
N GLU A 241 6.58 -0.52 13.81
CA GLU A 241 7.67 -0.62 12.84
C GLU A 241 8.05 0.76 12.32
N GLU A 242 9.35 0.99 12.14
CA GLU A 242 9.93 2.19 11.59
C GLU A 242 11.09 1.81 10.67
N THR A 243 11.20 2.45 9.49
CA THR A 243 12.23 2.15 8.49
C THR A 243 13.10 3.37 8.21
N LEU A 244 14.39 3.16 8.01
CA LEU A 244 15.36 4.20 7.67
C LEU A 244 16.32 3.68 6.58
N PRO A 245 16.48 4.39 5.46
CA PRO A 245 15.65 5.52 4.99
C PRO A 245 14.21 5.10 4.69
N ARG A 246 13.27 6.01 4.80
CA ARG A 246 11.87 5.73 4.45
C ARG A 246 11.70 5.40 2.97
N PHE A 247 12.38 6.14 2.11
CA PHE A 247 12.26 6.02 0.64
C PHE A 247 12.96 4.78 0.07
N ASP A 248 14.07 4.34 0.64
CA ASP A 248 14.81 3.14 0.19
C ASP A 248 14.22 1.83 0.72
N SER A 249 13.25 1.88 1.62
CA SER A 249 12.67 0.69 2.26
C SER A 249 12.03 -0.30 1.27
N TYR A 250 11.65 0.18 0.08
CA TYR A 250 11.02 -0.65 -0.94
C TYR A 250 11.99 -1.48 -1.77
N ARG A 251 13.30 -1.19 -1.72
CA ARG A 251 14.32 -1.86 -2.53
C ARG A 251 15.09 -2.93 -1.76
N ASN A 252 14.78 -3.10 -0.49
CA ASN A 252 15.56 -3.95 0.40
C ASN A 252 14.74 -5.13 0.90
N LEU A 253 15.37 -6.30 0.90
CA LEU A 253 14.83 -7.53 1.48
C LEU A 253 15.70 -7.94 2.67
N PHE A 254 15.06 -8.14 3.81
CA PHE A 254 15.79 -8.67 4.97
C PHE A 254 16.23 -10.11 4.72
N GLY A 255 17.49 -10.38 4.99
CA GLY A 255 18.10 -11.69 4.76
C GLY A 255 18.73 -11.86 3.37
N LEU A 256 18.62 -10.90 2.45
CA LEU A 256 19.12 -11.01 1.08
C LEU A 256 20.61 -11.37 0.98
N PRO A 257 21.53 -10.82 1.79
CA PRO A 257 22.96 -11.19 1.75
C PRO A 257 23.25 -12.65 2.13
N LEU A 258 22.31 -13.33 2.79
CA LEU A 258 22.47 -14.73 3.18
C LEU A 258 22.08 -15.71 2.07
N ILE A 259 21.54 -15.21 0.97
CA ILE A 259 21.13 -16.00 -0.19
C ILE A 259 22.34 -16.32 -1.05
N GLY A 260 22.58 -17.60 -1.24
CA GLY A 260 23.62 -18.10 -2.13
C GLY A 260 23.18 -18.10 -3.61
N ARG A 261 24.16 -18.03 -4.52
CA ARG A 261 23.88 -18.14 -5.98
C ARG A 261 23.25 -19.49 -6.40
N ARG A 262 23.37 -20.52 -5.53
CA ARG A 262 22.82 -21.85 -5.78
C ARG A 262 21.43 -22.05 -5.18
N ASP A 263 20.95 -21.10 -4.40
CA ASP A 263 19.62 -21.19 -3.79
C ASP A 263 18.56 -20.98 -4.86
N THR A 264 17.85 -22.04 -5.20
CA THR A 264 16.79 -22.04 -6.20
C THR A 264 15.38 -22.03 -5.61
N GLU A 265 15.27 -22.19 -4.31
CA GLU A 265 14.03 -22.20 -3.54
C GLU A 265 14.05 -21.12 -2.48
N LEU A 266 12.95 -20.45 -2.26
CA LEU A 266 12.81 -19.36 -1.32
C LEU A 266 11.49 -19.45 -0.55
N VAL A 267 11.50 -19.11 0.71
CA VAL A 267 10.28 -18.77 1.46
C VAL A 267 10.25 -17.25 1.69
N LEU A 268 9.23 -16.59 1.18
CA LEU A 268 9.02 -15.16 1.33
C LEU A 268 8.00 -14.90 2.44
N THR A 269 8.38 -14.09 3.43
CA THR A 269 7.57 -13.79 4.61
C THR A 269 7.16 -12.33 4.65
N GLY A 270 6.14 -12.04 5.43
CA GLY A 270 5.71 -10.68 5.71
C GLY A 270 6.41 -10.03 6.89
N TRP A 271 7.32 -10.74 7.59
CA TRP A 271 7.93 -10.22 8.81
C TRP A 271 9.33 -10.80 9.05
N GLU A 272 10.24 -9.98 9.54
CA GLU A 272 11.64 -10.34 9.76
C GLU A 272 11.78 -11.48 10.76
N LEU A 273 10.99 -11.46 11.83
CA LEU A 273 11.01 -12.50 12.86
C LEU A 273 10.55 -13.87 12.31
N ASP A 274 9.67 -13.88 11.30
CA ASP A 274 9.25 -15.10 10.63
C ASP A 274 10.38 -15.67 9.75
N ALA A 275 11.17 -14.82 9.10
CA ALA A 275 12.33 -15.26 8.34
C ALA A 275 13.39 -15.90 9.22
N LEU A 276 13.62 -15.36 10.43
CA LEU A 276 14.49 -15.99 11.44
C LEU A 276 14.00 -17.38 11.83
N ALA A 277 12.71 -17.48 12.15
CA ALA A 277 12.10 -18.75 12.57
C ALA A 277 12.17 -19.82 11.48
N LEU A 278 11.92 -19.48 10.22
CA LEU A 278 12.02 -20.37 9.07
C LEU A 278 13.46 -20.89 8.85
N HIS A 279 14.41 -19.96 8.88
CA HIS A 279 15.80 -20.34 8.74
C HIS A 279 16.23 -21.32 9.83
N GLN A 280 15.87 -21.03 11.09
CA GLN A 280 16.23 -21.88 12.23
C GLN A 280 15.55 -23.25 12.19
N ALA A 281 14.22 -23.28 11.93
CA ALA A 281 13.42 -24.49 12.05
C ALA A 281 13.51 -25.41 10.83
N ALA A 282 13.75 -24.86 9.64
CA ALA A 282 13.71 -25.61 8.39
C ALA A 282 15.03 -25.52 7.58
N GLY A 283 15.96 -24.65 7.94
CA GLY A 283 17.20 -24.45 7.19
C GLY A 283 17.02 -23.91 5.78
N VAL A 284 15.86 -23.33 5.47
CA VAL A 284 15.53 -22.83 4.15
C VAL A 284 15.97 -21.39 3.94
N ALA A 285 16.25 -21.02 2.68
CA ALA A 285 16.42 -19.64 2.30
C ALA A 285 15.13 -18.87 2.58
N SER A 286 15.21 -17.84 3.40
CA SER A 286 14.04 -17.06 3.84
C SER A 286 14.32 -15.56 3.79
N LEU A 287 13.39 -14.82 3.19
CA LEU A 287 13.46 -13.36 3.09
C LEU A 287 12.19 -12.75 3.66
N ALA A 288 12.31 -11.56 4.26
CA ALA A 288 11.15 -10.80 4.68
C ALA A 288 10.98 -9.55 3.82
N LEU A 289 9.72 -9.27 3.48
CA LEU A 289 9.32 -8.09 2.74
C LEU A 289 9.39 -6.84 3.63
N PRO A 290 9.85 -5.70 3.14
CA PRO A 290 10.02 -4.48 3.94
C PRO A 290 8.69 -3.94 4.50
N ARG A 291 7.60 -4.12 3.76
CA ARG A 291 6.23 -3.73 4.15
C ARG A 291 5.29 -4.90 4.41
N GLY A 292 5.84 -6.07 4.61
CA GLY A 292 5.06 -7.26 4.90
C GLY A 292 4.07 -7.61 3.81
N ALA A 293 2.86 -7.99 4.21
CA ALA A 293 1.77 -8.34 3.30
C ALA A 293 1.10 -7.13 2.62
N SER A 294 1.53 -5.90 2.90
CA SER A 294 0.88 -4.71 2.34
C SER A 294 1.28 -4.46 0.88
N SER A 295 2.55 -4.70 0.52
CA SER A 295 3.06 -4.38 -0.81
C SER A 295 4.22 -5.28 -1.23
N LEU A 296 4.26 -5.64 -2.51
CA LEU A 296 5.42 -6.20 -3.21
C LEU A 296 5.80 -5.26 -4.37
N PRO A 297 6.73 -4.31 -4.13
CA PRO A 297 7.17 -3.38 -5.16
C PRO A 297 7.85 -4.09 -6.32
N PRO A 298 7.64 -3.66 -7.58
CA PRO A 298 8.30 -4.23 -8.75
C PRO A 298 9.83 -4.15 -8.69
N THR A 299 10.38 -3.17 -8.01
CA THR A 299 11.83 -2.99 -7.80
C THR A 299 12.49 -4.16 -7.06
N LEU A 300 11.70 -4.98 -6.35
CA LEU A 300 12.19 -6.20 -5.68
C LEU A 300 12.21 -7.44 -6.59
N LEU A 301 11.48 -7.43 -7.71
CA LEU A 301 11.35 -8.59 -8.59
C LEU A 301 12.71 -9.07 -9.15
N PRO A 302 13.66 -8.20 -9.54
CA PRO A 302 14.98 -8.61 -10.00
C PRO A 302 15.72 -9.50 -8.99
N TYR A 303 15.63 -9.20 -7.71
CA TYR A 303 16.29 -9.99 -6.66
C TYR A 303 15.64 -11.35 -6.42
N LEU A 304 14.41 -11.53 -6.90
CA LEU A 304 13.64 -12.77 -6.78
C LEU A 304 13.69 -13.65 -8.04
N GLU A 305 14.31 -13.16 -9.12
CA GLU A 305 14.36 -13.89 -10.42
C GLU A 305 15.16 -15.18 -10.38
N GLN A 306 16.20 -15.27 -9.54
CA GLN A 306 17.02 -16.50 -9.44
C GLN A 306 16.23 -17.72 -8.92
N PHE A 307 15.13 -17.52 -8.19
CA PHE A 307 14.41 -18.62 -7.55
C PHE A 307 13.45 -19.32 -8.50
N LYS A 308 13.60 -20.63 -8.64
CA LYS A 308 12.70 -21.49 -9.41
C LYS A 308 11.41 -21.79 -8.67
N ARG A 309 11.46 -21.81 -7.34
CA ARG A 309 10.29 -22.01 -6.46
C ARG A 309 10.27 -20.96 -5.35
N ILE A 310 9.11 -20.33 -5.18
CA ILE A 310 8.90 -19.33 -4.14
C ILE A 310 7.66 -19.75 -3.33
N THR A 311 7.86 -20.01 -2.05
CA THR A 311 6.75 -20.26 -1.14
C THR A 311 6.39 -18.97 -0.42
N LEU A 312 5.15 -18.52 -0.53
CA LEU A 312 4.62 -17.34 0.14
C LEU A 312 3.96 -17.76 1.46
N TRP A 313 4.53 -17.29 2.57
CA TRP A 313 3.98 -17.47 3.92
C TRP A 313 3.98 -16.13 4.64
N LEU A 314 3.02 -15.26 4.27
CA LEU A 314 3.01 -13.85 4.65
C LEU A 314 2.37 -13.58 6.02
N GLY A 315 1.57 -14.49 6.52
CA GLY A 315 0.85 -14.37 7.78
C GLY A 315 -0.20 -15.45 7.96
N GLU A 316 -1.02 -15.31 8.99
CA GLU A 316 -2.05 -16.29 9.37
C GLU A 316 -3.47 -15.79 9.14
N ASP A 317 -3.63 -14.55 8.69
CA ASP A 317 -4.93 -13.91 8.47
C ASP A 317 -5.34 -13.92 6.98
N LEU A 318 -6.61 -13.64 6.75
CA LEU A 318 -7.18 -13.60 5.40
C LEU A 318 -6.52 -12.53 4.52
N ARG A 319 -6.12 -11.39 5.09
CA ARG A 319 -5.45 -10.30 4.33
C ARG A 319 -4.09 -10.76 3.80
N SER A 320 -3.32 -11.45 4.62
CA SER A 320 -2.03 -12.03 4.22
C SER A 320 -2.21 -13.09 3.14
N TRP A 321 -3.29 -13.86 3.21
CA TRP A 321 -3.63 -14.84 2.18
C TRP A 321 -4.00 -14.20 0.84
N GLU A 322 -4.82 -13.16 0.86
CA GLU A 322 -5.16 -12.40 -0.36
C GLU A 322 -3.92 -11.72 -0.97
N ALA A 323 -3.07 -11.12 -0.12
CA ALA A 323 -1.80 -10.56 -0.56
C ALA A 323 -0.89 -11.62 -1.20
N ALA A 324 -0.79 -12.81 -0.61
CA ALA A 324 -0.01 -13.91 -1.19
C ALA A 324 -0.50 -14.30 -2.58
N LYS A 325 -1.82 -14.36 -2.80
CA LYS A 325 -2.40 -14.61 -4.14
C LYS A 325 -2.03 -13.50 -5.14
N LEU A 326 -2.08 -12.22 -4.72
CA LEU A 326 -1.70 -11.10 -5.57
C LEU A 326 -0.20 -11.11 -5.89
N PHE A 327 0.64 -11.36 -4.90
CA PHE A 327 2.10 -11.41 -5.07
C PHE A 327 2.52 -12.59 -5.96
N ALA A 328 1.84 -13.74 -5.85
CA ALA A 328 2.07 -14.87 -6.72
C ALA A 328 1.82 -14.53 -8.21
N ARG A 329 0.89 -13.62 -8.53
CA ARG A 329 0.67 -13.13 -9.89
C ARG A 329 1.86 -12.31 -10.40
N LYS A 330 2.41 -11.39 -9.57
CA LYS A 330 3.61 -10.61 -9.91
C LYS A 330 4.84 -11.50 -10.07
N LEU A 331 4.97 -12.54 -9.23
CA LEU A 331 6.12 -13.45 -9.20
C LEU A 331 6.04 -14.60 -10.21
N SER A 332 4.98 -14.73 -10.98
CA SER A 332 4.61 -15.88 -11.81
C SER A 332 4.00 -17.05 -11.01
N LEU A 333 2.71 -17.31 -11.26
CA LEU A 333 1.94 -18.38 -10.62
C LEU A 333 2.57 -19.78 -10.75
N LYS A 334 3.33 -19.99 -11.83
CA LYS A 334 3.94 -21.31 -12.13
C LYS A 334 5.01 -21.73 -11.14
N ARG A 335 5.68 -20.78 -10.49
CA ARG A 335 6.77 -21.04 -9.53
C ARG A 335 6.37 -20.76 -8.07
N CYS A 336 5.14 -20.27 -7.84
CA CYS A 336 4.69 -19.90 -6.50
C CYS A 336 3.88 -21.00 -5.84
N SER A 337 4.13 -21.20 -4.55
CA SER A 337 3.33 -22.01 -3.65
C SER A 337 2.88 -21.14 -2.48
N LEU A 338 1.70 -21.41 -1.94
CA LEU A 338 1.09 -20.62 -0.88
C LEU A 338 0.87 -21.49 0.35
N VAL A 339 1.32 -21.02 1.52
CA VAL A 339 0.92 -21.62 2.81
C VAL A 339 -0.41 -21.01 3.21
N ARG A 340 -1.44 -21.84 3.37
CA ARG A 340 -2.79 -21.38 3.74
C ARG A 340 -2.89 -21.06 5.22
N PRO A 341 -3.59 -19.99 5.60
CA PRO A 341 -3.99 -19.78 6.99
C PRO A 341 -4.86 -20.91 7.51
N GLY A 342 -4.65 -21.32 8.75
CA GLY A 342 -5.45 -22.36 9.40
C GLY A 342 -4.98 -22.60 10.83
N ASN A 343 -5.79 -23.26 11.64
CA ASN A 343 -5.50 -23.50 13.07
C ASN A 343 -4.19 -24.27 13.33
N LEU A 344 -3.72 -25.07 12.36
CA LEU A 344 -2.46 -25.82 12.42
C LEU A 344 -1.34 -25.19 11.58
N GLN A 345 -1.57 -24.00 11.05
CA GLN A 345 -0.65 -23.29 10.19
C GLN A 345 -0.55 -21.81 10.62
N PRO A 346 -0.13 -21.56 11.87
CA PRO A 346 0.13 -20.20 12.34
C PRO A 346 1.31 -19.63 11.57
N ARG A 347 1.59 -18.35 11.75
CA ARG A 347 2.79 -17.73 11.17
C ARG A 347 4.09 -18.43 11.66
N PRO A 348 5.20 -18.34 10.90
CA PRO A 348 6.42 -19.11 11.17
C PRO A 348 6.98 -18.98 12.59
N LEU A 349 7.04 -17.76 13.14
CA LEU A 349 7.52 -17.54 14.51
C LEU A 349 6.63 -18.23 15.54
N GLU A 350 5.33 -18.14 15.36
CA GLU A 350 4.37 -18.78 16.27
C GLU A 350 4.45 -20.31 16.16
N ALA A 351 4.63 -20.85 14.95
CA ALA A 351 4.87 -22.26 14.74
C ALA A 351 6.13 -22.76 15.48
N LEU A 352 7.22 -21.97 15.42
CA LEU A 352 8.46 -22.26 16.17
C LEU A 352 8.22 -22.24 17.69
N ASN A 353 7.51 -21.21 18.20
CA ASN A 353 7.21 -21.06 19.62
C ASN A 353 6.31 -22.18 20.16
N GLN A 354 5.40 -22.69 19.34
CA GLN A 354 4.51 -23.79 19.68
C GLN A 354 5.15 -25.19 19.47
N GLY A 355 6.39 -25.23 18.96
CA GLY A 355 7.09 -26.50 18.66
C GLY A 355 6.47 -27.28 17.50
N LEU A 356 5.74 -26.61 16.59
CA LEU A 356 5.15 -27.23 15.42
C LEU A 356 6.22 -27.57 14.37
N ASN A 357 5.99 -28.62 13.59
CA ASN A 357 6.91 -28.99 12.52
C ASN A 357 6.77 -28.07 11.31
N VAL A 358 7.58 -27.01 11.27
CA VAL A 358 7.63 -25.97 10.22
C VAL A 358 7.88 -26.60 8.84
N THR A 359 8.75 -27.61 8.73
CA THR A 359 9.03 -28.30 7.46
C THR A 359 7.77 -29.01 6.92
N LYS A 360 6.97 -29.61 7.81
CA LYS A 360 5.71 -30.25 7.42
C LYS A 360 4.70 -29.22 6.90
N ILE A 361 4.63 -28.05 7.54
CA ILE A 361 3.79 -26.94 7.09
C ILE A 361 4.23 -26.46 5.70
N LEU A 362 5.53 -26.25 5.48
CA LEU A 362 6.05 -25.84 4.15
C LEU A 362 5.73 -26.87 3.05
N ARG A 363 5.84 -28.17 3.35
CA ARG A 363 5.49 -29.23 2.39
C ARG A 363 3.99 -29.28 2.07
N SER A 364 3.15 -28.74 2.93
CA SER A 364 1.70 -28.64 2.69
C SER A 364 1.31 -27.44 1.83
N ALA A 365 2.26 -26.56 1.46
CA ALA A 365 2.01 -25.41 0.62
C ALA A 365 1.44 -25.81 -0.74
N LEU A 366 0.47 -25.07 -1.22
CA LEU A 366 -0.28 -25.36 -2.43
C LEU A 366 0.25 -24.53 -3.59
N LEU A 367 0.40 -25.16 -4.75
CA LEU A 367 0.76 -24.42 -5.97
C LEU A 367 -0.29 -23.36 -6.27
N ALA A 368 0.19 -22.15 -6.56
CA ALA A 368 -0.65 -21.01 -6.98
C ALA A 368 -1.18 -21.17 -8.44
N SER A 369 -1.13 -22.38 -9.00
CA SER A 369 -1.46 -22.63 -10.40
C SER A 369 -2.92 -22.33 -10.70
N HIS A 370 -3.15 -21.61 -11.78
CA HIS A 370 -4.48 -21.30 -12.30
C HIS A 370 -5.11 -22.57 -12.88
N LYS A 371 -6.16 -23.09 -12.25
CA LYS A 371 -7.03 -24.12 -12.81
C LYS A 371 -8.43 -23.53 -12.89
N SER A 372 -9.04 -23.69 -14.03
CA SER A 372 -10.43 -23.22 -14.27
C SER A 372 -11.48 -24.01 -13.49
N ILE A 373 -11.11 -25.17 -12.95
CA ILE A 373 -12.00 -26.05 -12.18
C ILE A 373 -11.28 -26.42 -10.90
N ILE A 374 -11.96 -26.17 -9.77
CA ILE A 374 -11.48 -26.53 -8.43
C ILE A 374 -12.55 -27.37 -7.71
N SER A 375 -12.10 -28.32 -6.92
CA SER A 375 -12.98 -29.16 -6.11
C SER A 375 -13.25 -28.50 -4.75
N PHE A 376 -14.35 -28.88 -4.07
CA PHE A 376 -14.61 -28.40 -2.70
C PHE A 376 -13.47 -28.73 -1.74
N ARG A 377 -12.77 -29.85 -1.93
CA ARG A 377 -11.57 -30.19 -1.14
C ARG A 377 -10.50 -29.07 -1.20
N GLN A 378 -10.38 -28.40 -2.34
CA GLN A 378 -9.43 -27.29 -2.52
C GLN A 378 -9.96 -25.97 -1.93
N LEU A 379 -11.29 -25.79 -1.87
CA LEU A 379 -11.96 -24.62 -1.28
C LEU A 379 -12.18 -24.74 0.23
N ARG A 380 -12.14 -25.97 0.76
CA ARG A 380 -12.58 -26.27 2.13
C ARG A 380 -11.99 -25.36 3.20
N GLU A 381 -10.67 -25.15 3.13
CA GLU A 381 -9.97 -24.29 4.10
C GLU A 381 -10.27 -22.80 3.90
N GLU A 382 -10.46 -22.36 2.67
CA GLU A 382 -10.88 -20.99 2.36
C GLU A 382 -12.28 -20.71 2.91
N VAL A 383 -13.22 -21.65 2.65
CA VAL A 383 -14.59 -21.56 3.17
C VAL A 383 -14.58 -21.56 4.71
N PHE A 384 -13.79 -22.44 5.32
CA PHE A 384 -13.65 -22.48 6.78
C PHE A 384 -13.06 -21.15 7.31
N GLY A 385 -12.02 -20.62 6.66
CA GLY A 385 -11.42 -19.33 7.00
C GLY A 385 -12.42 -18.18 6.92
N GLU A 386 -13.28 -18.16 5.90
CA GLU A 386 -14.36 -17.17 5.77
C GLU A 386 -15.40 -17.28 6.89
N LEU A 387 -15.77 -18.52 7.28
CA LEU A 387 -16.74 -18.75 8.34
C LEU A 387 -16.22 -18.33 9.73
N VAL A 388 -14.92 -18.53 9.99
CA VAL A 388 -14.30 -18.19 11.28
C VAL A 388 -13.94 -16.71 11.37
N ASN A 389 -13.50 -16.10 10.26
CA ASN A 389 -13.02 -14.72 10.22
C ASN A 389 -14.09 -13.74 9.67
N THR A 390 -15.34 -13.86 10.08
CA THR A 390 -16.46 -13.07 9.56
C THR A 390 -16.23 -11.56 9.61
N GLU A 391 -15.51 -11.05 10.60
CA GLU A 391 -15.18 -9.61 10.66
C GLU A 391 -14.18 -9.18 9.58
N GLN A 392 -13.20 -10.02 9.25
CA GLN A 392 -12.22 -9.75 8.20
C GLN A 392 -12.85 -9.89 6.81
N VAL A 393 -13.70 -10.90 6.63
CA VAL A 393 -14.48 -11.12 5.38
C VAL A 393 -15.42 -9.94 5.11
N SER A 394 -15.99 -9.35 6.15
CA SER A 394 -16.82 -8.14 6.02
C SER A 394 -16.06 -6.94 5.45
N GLY A 395 -14.73 -6.96 5.46
CA GLY A 395 -13.88 -5.93 4.89
C GLY A 395 -13.63 -4.73 5.82
N VAL A 396 -13.18 -3.60 5.22
CA VAL A 396 -12.84 -2.40 5.96
C VAL A 396 -14.11 -1.61 6.29
N LYS A 397 -14.31 -1.29 7.58
CA LYS A 397 -15.50 -0.56 8.04
C LYS A 397 -15.26 0.95 7.97
N TRP A 398 -16.26 1.69 7.46
CA TRP A 398 -16.21 3.16 7.45
C TRP A 398 -16.30 3.70 8.89
N ALA A 399 -15.32 4.50 9.27
CA ALA A 399 -15.33 5.17 10.57
C ALA A 399 -16.34 6.34 10.61
N ARG A 400 -16.53 7.01 9.44
CA ARG A 400 -17.41 8.16 9.29
C ARG A 400 -18.88 7.79 9.07
N PHE A 401 -19.14 6.59 8.54
CA PHE A 401 -20.47 6.12 8.14
C PHE A 401 -20.87 4.82 8.87
N PRO A 402 -21.10 4.84 10.19
CA PRO A 402 -21.45 3.63 10.95
C PRO A 402 -22.77 2.99 10.52
N GLU A 403 -23.72 3.78 10.01
CA GLU A 403 -24.99 3.25 9.50
C GLU A 403 -24.78 2.46 8.20
N LEU A 404 -23.82 2.87 7.35
CA LEU A 404 -23.44 2.14 6.16
C LEU A 404 -22.85 0.76 6.51
N ASN A 405 -22.06 0.68 7.60
CA ASN A 405 -21.53 -0.59 8.10
C ASN A 405 -22.61 -1.56 8.56
N LYS A 406 -23.75 -1.08 9.03
CA LYS A 406 -24.88 -1.94 9.42
C LYS A 406 -25.49 -2.63 8.20
N LEU A 407 -25.54 -1.92 7.06
CA LEU A 407 -26.11 -2.43 5.83
C LEU A 407 -25.10 -3.22 5.01
N LEU A 408 -23.96 -2.63 4.67
CA LEU A 408 -22.95 -3.26 3.79
C LEU A 408 -21.94 -4.14 4.56
N LYS A 409 -21.93 -4.12 5.89
CA LYS A 409 -20.96 -4.78 6.78
C LYS A 409 -19.52 -4.27 6.63
N GLY A 410 -19.11 -3.72 5.50
CA GLY A 410 -17.79 -3.15 5.23
C GLY A 410 -17.48 -3.06 3.73
N HIS A 411 -16.32 -2.54 3.41
CA HIS A 411 -15.78 -2.40 2.06
C HIS A 411 -14.92 -3.62 1.72
N ARG A 412 -15.35 -4.42 0.74
CA ARG A 412 -14.71 -5.67 0.32
C ARG A 412 -14.01 -5.53 -1.02
N ARG A 413 -12.91 -6.20 -1.18
CA ARG A 413 -12.20 -6.29 -2.46
C ARG A 413 -12.98 -7.16 -3.45
N GLY A 414 -12.79 -6.92 -4.73
CA GLY A 414 -13.39 -7.72 -5.80
C GLY A 414 -14.87 -7.44 -6.08
N GLU A 415 -15.46 -6.43 -5.44
CA GLU A 415 -16.84 -6.02 -5.66
C GLU A 415 -16.97 -4.80 -6.55
N LEU A 416 -18.09 -4.67 -7.23
CA LEU A 416 -18.50 -3.49 -7.97
C LEU A 416 -19.66 -2.80 -7.24
N THR A 417 -19.40 -1.58 -6.75
CA THR A 417 -20.41 -0.70 -6.18
C THR A 417 -20.80 0.36 -7.22
N ILE A 418 -22.08 0.45 -7.51
CA ILE A 418 -22.63 1.54 -8.33
C ILE A 418 -23.20 2.60 -7.41
N PHE A 419 -22.81 3.84 -7.67
CA PHE A 419 -23.27 5.02 -6.95
C PHE A 419 -23.98 6.00 -7.87
N THR A 420 -25.15 6.48 -7.49
CA THR A 420 -25.94 7.41 -8.27
C THR A 420 -26.69 8.41 -7.39
N GLY A 421 -27.33 9.38 -8.02
CA GLY A 421 -28.13 10.42 -7.37
C GLY A 421 -28.43 11.57 -8.34
N PRO A 422 -29.37 12.47 -8.02
CA PRO A 422 -29.72 13.62 -8.87
C PRO A 422 -28.50 14.50 -9.17
N THR A 423 -28.57 15.25 -10.26
CA THR A 423 -27.54 16.25 -10.58
C THR A 423 -27.51 17.33 -9.49
N GLY A 424 -26.30 17.69 -9.03
CA GLY A 424 -26.12 18.67 -7.94
C GLY A 424 -26.42 18.15 -6.53
N SER A 425 -26.77 16.87 -6.34
CA SER A 425 -27.01 16.29 -5.02
C SER A 425 -25.73 16.16 -4.14
N GLY A 426 -24.54 16.28 -4.73
CA GLY A 426 -23.25 16.14 -4.04
C GLY A 426 -22.63 14.76 -4.15
N LYS A 427 -22.87 14.03 -5.25
CA LYS A 427 -22.29 12.68 -5.49
C LYS A 427 -20.80 12.64 -5.30
N THR A 428 -20.05 13.46 -6.03
CA THR A 428 -18.59 13.53 -5.94
C THR A 428 -18.13 13.87 -4.51
N THR A 429 -18.82 14.80 -3.85
CA THR A 429 -18.52 15.19 -2.47
C THR A 429 -18.75 14.06 -1.46
N PHE A 430 -19.81 13.24 -1.64
CA PHE A 430 -20.03 12.09 -0.78
C PHE A 430 -19.00 10.99 -1.03
N ILE A 431 -18.76 10.64 -2.29
CA ILE A 431 -17.81 9.58 -2.64
C ILE A 431 -16.37 9.98 -2.31
N SER A 432 -16.00 11.27 -2.39
CA SER A 432 -14.68 11.72 -1.95
C SER A 432 -14.48 11.48 -0.44
N GLU A 433 -15.49 11.75 0.39
CA GLU A 433 -15.44 11.45 1.82
C GLU A 433 -15.45 9.95 2.12
N TYR A 434 -16.25 9.18 1.39
CA TYR A 434 -16.32 7.72 1.45
C TYR A 434 -14.96 7.08 1.16
N ALA A 435 -14.30 7.49 0.07
CA ALA A 435 -13.00 6.99 -0.33
C ALA A 435 -11.89 7.46 0.62
N LEU A 436 -11.93 8.72 1.05
CA LEU A 436 -10.99 9.27 2.02
C LEU A 436 -11.00 8.53 3.36
N ASP A 437 -12.19 8.18 3.87
CA ASP A 437 -12.32 7.40 5.09
C ASP A 437 -11.64 6.03 4.98
N LEU A 438 -11.75 5.38 3.83
CA LEU A 438 -11.06 4.12 3.53
C LEU A 438 -9.53 4.31 3.41
N CYS A 439 -9.08 5.37 2.71
CA CYS A 439 -7.65 5.70 2.62
C CYS A 439 -7.01 5.94 3.99
N MET A 440 -7.71 6.66 4.89
CA MET A 440 -7.26 6.88 6.26
C MET A 440 -7.11 5.58 7.06
N GLN A 441 -7.70 4.49 6.60
CA GLN A 441 -7.60 3.14 7.17
C GLN A 441 -6.62 2.24 6.39
N GLY A 442 -5.87 2.81 5.43
CA GLY A 442 -4.84 2.11 4.66
C GLY A 442 -5.34 1.38 3.42
N VAL A 443 -6.54 1.69 2.91
CA VAL A 443 -7.02 1.19 1.62
C VAL A 443 -6.38 2.00 0.51
N CYS A 444 -5.49 1.37 -0.27
CA CYS A 444 -4.85 2.00 -1.43
C CYS A 444 -5.90 2.31 -2.49
N THR A 445 -6.15 3.60 -2.74
CA THR A 445 -7.24 4.06 -3.60
C THR A 445 -6.71 4.84 -4.80
N LEU A 446 -7.22 4.49 -6.00
CA LEU A 446 -7.01 5.23 -7.23
C LEU A 446 -8.30 5.97 -7.61
N TRP A 447 -8.20 7.27 -7.88
CA TRP A 447 -9.33 8.08 -8.29
C TRP A 447 -9.23 8.51 -9.75
N GLY A 448 -10.22 8.17 -10.56
CA GLY A 448 -10.42 8.67 -11.92
C GLY A 448 -11.53 9.70 -11.93
N SER A 449 -11.17 10.99 -11.94
CA SER A 449 -12.11 12.10 -12.07
C SER A 449 -12.07 12.62 -13.49
N PHE A 450 -13.12 12.30 -14.28
CA PHE A 450 -13.23 12.72 -15.68
C PHE A 450 -14.01 14.03 -15.82
N GLU A 451 -14.74 14.42 -14.78
CA GLU A 451 -15.62 15.60 -14.77
C GLU A 451 -14.94 16.83 -14.16
N ILE A 452 -14.21 16.65 -13.05
CA ILE A 452 -13.55 17.76 -12.36
C ILE A 452 -12.05 17.55 -12.30
N ASN A 453 -11.30 18.66 -12.32
CA ASN A 453 -9.85 18.65 -12.24
C ASN A 453 -9.38 18.07 -10.89
N ASN A 454 -8.29 17.30 -10.92
CA ASN A 454 -7.69 16.64 -9.74
C ASN A 454 -7.33 17.63 -8.63
N VAL A 455 -6.84 18.83 -8.96
CA VAL A 455 -6.53 19.89 -7.97
C VAL A 455 -7.79 20.28 -7.19
N ARG A 456 -8.92 20.45 -7.89
CA ARG A 456 -10.20 20.78 -7.25
C ARG A 456 -10.72 19.64 -6.39
N LEU A 457 -10.59 18.41 -6.86
CA LEU A 457 -10.95 17.22 -6.10
C LEU A 457 -10.09 17.07 -4.86
N ALA A 458 -8.77 17.17 -4.99
CA ALA A 458 -7.83 17.09 -3.88
C ALA A 458 -8.09 18.18 -2.83
N LYS A 459 -8.44 19.41 -3.26
CA LYS A 459 -8.85 20.50 -2.35
C LYS A 459 -10.09 20.13 -1.53
N ILE A 460 -11.10 19.51 -2.16
CA ILE A 460 -12.30 19.03 -1.46
C ILE A 460 -11.89 17.96 -0.43
N MET A 461 -11.11 16.97 -0.84
CA MET A 461 -10.68 15.87 0.05
C MET A 461 -9.79 16.37 1.19
N LEU A 462 -8.90 17.32 0.95
CA LEU A 462 -8.07 17.94 1.98
C LEU A 462 -8.94 18.71 3.01
N THR A 463 -9.96 19.45 2.54
CA THR A 463 -10.93 20.11 3.42
C THR A 463 -11.72 19.10 4.27
N GLN A 464 -12.12 17.96 3.68
CA GLN A 464 -12.77 16.87 4.40
C GLN A 464 -11.84 16.18 5.40
N PHE A 465 -10.56 16.07 5.06
CA PHE A 465 -9.52 15.49 5.91
C PHE A 465 -9.22 16.37 7.12
N ALA A 466 -9.04 17.67 6.90
CA ALA A 466 -8.83 18.66 7.96
C ALA A 466 -10.09 18.91 8.80
N GLY A 467 -11.28 18.60 8.26
CA GLY A 467 -12.57 18.87 8.93
C GLY A 467 -12.93 20.34 9.03
N ARG A 468 -12.24 21.21 8.27
CA ARG A 468 -12.37 22.68 8.27
C ARG A 468 -11.92 23.26 6.95
N ARG A 469 -12.33 24.49 6.64
CA ARG A 469 -11.83 25.25 5.49
C ARG A 469 -10.43 25.75 5.77
N LEU A 470 -9.46 25.29 4.99
CA LEU A 470 -8.08 25.78 5.07
C LEU A 470 -7.87 27.13 4.40
N GLU A 471 -8.83 27.57 3.56
CA GLU A 471 -8.83 28.90 2.95
C GLU A 471 -8.82 30.02 4.00
N ASP A 472 -9.45 29.78 5.14
CA ASP A 472 -9.55 30.74 6.24
C ASP A 472 -8.35 30.63 7.22
N GLN A 473 -7.48 29.62 7.08
CA GLN A 473 -6.37 29.28 7.98
C GLN A 473 -5.19 28.71 7.18
N LEU A 474 -4.64 29.52 6.27
CA LEU A 474 -3.56 29.08 5.35
C LEU A 474 -2.26 28.71 6.08
N GLU A 475 -2.06 29.21 7.29
CA GLU A 475 -0.94 28.85 8.15
C GLU A 475 -0.91 27.36 8.56
N LEU A 476 -2.06 26.68 8.49
CA LEU A 476 -2.19 25.25 8.80
C LEU A 476 -2.09 24.37 7.53
N TYR A 477 -1.92 24.99 6.36
CA TYR A 477 -1.94 24.24 5.10
C TYR A 477 -0.84 23.18 5.04
N ASP A 478 0.39 23.55 5.32
CA ASP A 478 1.54 22.64 5.22
C ASP A 478 1.39 21.45 6.19
N GLU A 479 0.96 21.68 7.43
CA GLU A 479 0.72 20.60 8.41
C GLU A 479 -0.33 19.58 7.90
N TRP A 480 -1.44 20.08 7.32
CA TRP A 480 -2.50 19.20 6.82
C TRP A 480 -2.15 18.56 5.49
N ALA A 481 -1.39 19.25 4.64
CA ALA A 481 -0.91 18.75 3.35
C ALA A 481 0.09 17.61 3.56
N ASP A 482 1.08 17.75 4.44
CA ASP A 482 2.05 16.71 4.78
C ASP A 482 1.36 15.43 5.26
N ARG A 483 0.35 15.60 6.13
CA ARG A 483 -0.44 14.46 6.64
C ARG A 483 -1.35 13.83 5.60
N PHE A 484 -1.84 14.61 4.64
CA PHE A 484 -2.67 14.14 3.55
C PHE A 484 -1.83 13.39 2.51
N GLU A 485 -0.60 13.82 2.27
CA GLU A 485 0.35 13.18 1.37
C GLU A 485 0.75 11.76 1.86
N GLU A 486 0.72 11.50 3.17
CA GLU A 486 0.95 10.16 3.73
C GLU A 486 -0.16 9.14 3.37
N LEU A 487 -1.30 9.58 2.83
CA LEU A 487 -2.40 8.69 2.49
C LEU A 487 -2.09 7.90 1.20
N PRO A 488 -2.48 6.62 1.12
CA PRO A 488 -2.33 5.80 -0.08
C PRO A 488 -3.40 6.17 -1.14
N LEU A 489 -3.36 7.41 -1.62
CA LEU A 489 -4.33 8.01 -2.53
C LEU A 489 -3.64 8.46 -3.81
N TYR A 490 -4.13 7.97 -4.95
CA TYR A 490 -3.58 8.22 -6.27
C TYR A 490 -4.66 8.76 -7.20
N PHE A 491 -4.27 9.57 -8.19
CA PHE A 491 -5.20 10.20 -9.13
C PHE A 491 -4.82 9.85 -10.57
N MET A 492 -5.83 9.47 -11.38
CA MET A 492 -5.65 9.40 -12.83
C MET A 492 -5.63 10.83 -13.40
N THR A 493 -4.81 11.06 -14.42
CA THR A 493 -4.68 12.39 -15.05
C THR A 493 -5.63 12.60 -16.22
N PHE A 494 -6.58 11.69 -16.44
CA PHE A 494 -7.55 11.79 -17.51
C PHE A 494 -8.57 12.91 -17.28
N HIS A 495 -8.90 13.63 -18.33
CA HIS A 495 -9.97 14.61 -18.36
C HIS A 495 -10.83 14.42 -19.62
N GLY A 496 -12.15 14.59 -19.47
CA GLY A 496 -13.08 14.44 -20.59
C GLY A 496 -13.23 13.00 -21.06
N GLN A 497 -13.58 12.84 -22.34
CA GLN A 497 -13.87 11.52 -22.92
C GLN A 497 -12.63 10.64 -23.03
N GLN A 498 -12.77 9.40 -22.61
CA GLN A 498 -11.70 8.39 -22.64
C GLN A 498 -12.20 7.05 -23.16
N ASN A 499 -11.30 6.29 -23.82
CA ASN A 499 -11.59 4.92 -24.19
C ASN A 499 -11.52 4.01 -22.96
N ILE A 500 -12.54 3.15 -22.78
CA ILE A 500 -12.58 2.19 -21.67
C ILE A 500 -11.33 1.31 -21.59
N LYS A 501 -10.77 0.91 -22.72
CA LYS A 501 -9.57 0.09 -22.76
C LYS A 501 -8.38 0.82 -22.10
N THR A 502 -8.15 2.09 -22.46
CA THR A 502 -7.09 2.91 -21.88
C THR A 502 -7.26 3.07 -20.37
N VAL A 503 -8.51 3.26 -19.91
CA VAL A 503 -8.81 3.37 -18.48
C VAL A 503 -8.51 2.05 -17.75
N ILE A 504 -8.95 0.93 -18.29
CA ILE A 504 -8.69 -0.41 -17.73
C ILE A 504 -7.18 -0.71 -17.70
N ASP A 505 -6.44 -0.40 -18.77
CA ASP A 505 -4.98 -0.61 -18.84
C ASP A 505 -4.26 0.24 -17.76
N THR A 506 -4.69 1.49 -17.58
CA THR A 506 -4.17 2.36 -16.50
C THR A 506 -4.49 1.83 -15.11
N MET A 507 -5.71 1.33 -14.90
CA MET A 507 -6.10 0.70 -13.64
C MET A 507 -5.27 -0.56 -13.36
N GLN A 508 -5.02 -1.40 -14.38
CA GLN A 508 -4.16 -2.59 -14.26
C GLN A 508 -2.74 -2.21 -13.88
N HIS A 509 -2.19 -1.17 -14.51
CA HIS A 509 -0.88 -0.64 -14.18
C HIS A 509 -0.84 -0.15 -12.71
N ALA A 510 -1.84 0.61 -12.28
CA ALA A 510 -1.90 1.11 -10.91
C ALA A 510 -2.04 0.00 -9.86
N VAL A 511 -2.85 -1.03 -10.12
CA VAL A 511 -2.95 -2.21 -9.25
C VAL A 511 -1.60 -2.93 -9.16
N TYR A 512 -0.86 -3.02 -10.26
CA TYR A 512 0.45 -3.67 -10.29
C TYR A 512 1.51 -2.84 -9.55
N MET A 513 1.58 -1.53 -9.83
CA MET A 513 2.64 -0.65 -9.29
C MET A 513 2.41 -0.25 -7.83
N TYR A 514 1.18 0.12 -7.49
CA TYR A 514 0.84 0.75 -6.21
C TYR A 514 -0.03 -0.12 -5.31
N ASP A 515 -0.26 -1.39 -5.69
CA ASP A 515 -1.11 -2.33 -4.95
C ASP A 515 -2.51 -1.77 -4.67
N ILE A 516 -3.08 -1.07 -5.66
CA ILE A 516 -4.42 -0.47 -5.57
C ILE A 516 -5.46 -1.55 -5.28
N THR A 517 -6.29 -1.31 -4.29
CA THR A 517 -7.37 -2.22 -3.87
C THR A 517 -8.76 -1.61 -4.01
N HIS A 518 -8.83 -0.31 -4.27
CA HIS A 518 -10.06 0.43 -4.51
C HIS A 518 -9.86 1.42 -5.64
N VAL A 519 -10.75 1.41 -6.61
CA VAL A 519 -10.79 2.39 -7.72
C VAL A 519 -12.13 3.12 -7.70
N VAL A 520 -12.08 4.44 -7.74
CA VAL A 520 -13.26 5.29 -7.93
C VAL A 520 -13.25 5.85 -9.35
N VAL A 521 -14.37 5.74 -10.05
CA VAL A 521 -14.57 6.26 -11.41
C VAL A 521 -15.72 7.24 -11.41
N ASP A 522 -15.45 8.53 -11.59
CA ASP A 522 -16.41 9.63 -11.62
C ASP A 522 -16.31 10.41 -12.95
N ASN A 523 -17.16 10.13 -13.98
CA ASN A 523 -18.25 9.18 -14.03
C ASN A 523 -18.21 8.35 -15.33
N LEU A 524 -19.07 7.32 -15.40
CA LEU A 524 -19.15 6.40 -16.53
C LEU A 524 -19.41 7.08 -17.87
N GLN A 525 -20.20 8.17 -17.86
CA GLN A 525 -20.66 8.84 -19.10
C GLN A 525 -19.50 9.35 -19.97
N PHE A 526 -18.34 9.66 -19.38
CA PHE A 526 -17.15 10.10 -20.12
C PHE A 526 -16.44 8.96 -20.90
N MET A 527 -16.88 7.71 -20.72
CA MET A 527 -16.38 6.56 -21.49
C MET A 527 -17.32 6.13 -22.60
N MET A 528 -18.50 6.79 -22.70
CA MET A 528 -19.50 6.55 -23.74
C MET A 528 -19.24 7.49 -24.91
N GLY A 529 -18.23 7.22 -25.75
CA GLY A 529 -17.80 8.10 -26.84
C GLY A 529 -18.88 8.38 -27.90
N HIS A 530 -18.63 9.40 -28.75
CA HIS A 530 -19.52 9.83 -29.83
C HIS A 530 -19.67 8.84 -31.00
N GLU A 531 -18.83 7.81 -31.08
CA GLU A 531 -18.77 6.90 -32.23
C GLU A 531 -19.99 5.97 -32.38
N HIS A 532 -20.82 5.86 -31.36
CA HIS A 532 -22.05 5.06 -31.41
C HIS A 532 -23.30 5.97 -31.48
N LEU A 533 -23.47 6.59 -32.65
CA LEU A 533 -24.68 7.31 -32.95
C LEU A 533 -25.91 6.35 -32.95
N SER A 534 -26.74 6.55 -31.98
CA SER A 534 -28.22 6.30 -31.96
C SER A 534 -28.78 4.90 -31.71
N VAL A 535 -28.13 3.78 -31.84
CA VAL A 535 -28.80 2.49 -31.65
C VAL A 535 -28.39 1.74 -30.40
N ASP A 536 -27.20 2.00 -29.81
CA ASP A 536 -26.63 1.13 -28.76
C ASP A 536 -26.02 1.84 -27.55
N ARG A 537 -26.54 3.01 -27.16
CA ARG A 537 -26.04 3.65 -25.90
C ARG A 537 -26.20 2.75 -24.68
N LEU A 538 -27.24 1.92 -24.67
CA LEU A 538 -27.47 0.96 -23.58
C LEU A 538 -26.48 -0.20 -23.64
N ALA A 539 -26.22 -0.72 -24.82
CA ALA A 539 -25.22 -1.78 -25.01
C ALA A 539 -23.80 -1.30 -24.67
N ALA A 540 -23.47 -0.04 -25.01
CA ALA A 540 -22.19 0.57 -24.61
C ALA A 540 -22.08 0.70 -23.10
N GLN A 541 -23.13 1.13 -22.41
CA GLN A 541 -23.16 1.21 -20.94
C GLN A 541 -22.98 -0.19 -20.31
N ASP A 542 -23.70 -1.19 -20.82
CA ASP A 542 -23.60 -2.56 -20.35
C ASP A 542 -22.20 -3.16 -20.57
N PHE A 543 -21.58 -2.86 -21.70
CA PHE A 543 -20.21 -3.28 -22.00
C PHE A 543 -19.21 -2.68 -21.01
N ILE A 544 -19.31 -1.37 -20.74
CA ILE A 544 -18.43 -0.66 -19.82
C ILE A 544 -18.59 -1.19 -18.39
N VAL A 545 -19.83 -1.35 -17.91
CA VAL A 545 -20.10 -1.90 -16.57
C VAL A 545 -19.58 -3.33 -16.46
N GLY A 546 -19.79 -4.17 -17.50
CA GLY A 546 -19.23 -5.53 -17.56
C GLY A 546 -17.72 -5.56 -17.54
N ALA A 547 -17.04 -4.60 -18.22
CA ALA A 547 -15.59 -4.48 -18.19
C ALA A 547 -15.06 -4.16 -16.78
N PHE A 548 -15.70 -3.22 -16.07
CA PHE A 548 -15.35 -2.91 -14.69
C PHE A 548 -15.64 -4.08 -13.73
N ARG A 549 -16.76 -4.77 -13.91
CA ARG A 549 -17.08 -5.96 -13.11
C ARG A 549 -16.01 -7.04 -13.29
N LYS A 550 -15.65 -7.31 -14.53
CA LYS A 550 -14.58 -8.26 -14.85
C LYS A 550 -13.27 -7.84 -14.21
N PHE A 551 -12.89 -6.57 -14.35
CA PHE A 551 -11.68 -6.03 -13.72
C PHE A 551 -11.68 -6.22 -12.20
N ALA A 552 -12.79 -5.88 -11.52
CA ALA A 552 -12.94 -6.03 -10.08
C ALA A 552 -12.66 -7.48 -9.64
N THR A 553 -13.25 -8.45 -10.35
CA THR A 553 -13.09 -9.88 -10.04
C THR A 553 -11.67 -10.36 -10.32
N ASP A 554 -11.12 -10.06 -11.52
CA ASP A 554 -9.84 -10.59 -11.99
C ASP A 554 -8.66 -10.03 -11.17
N ASN A 555 -8.77 -8.77 -10.68
CA ASN A 555 -7.72 -8.10 -9.94
C ASN A 555 -7.97 -8.06 -8.43
N THR A 556 -9.08 -8.63 -7.94
CA THR A 556 -9.48 -8.58 -6.53
C THR A 556 -9.45 -7.13 -6.00
N CYS A 557 -9.95 -6.20 -6.82
CA CYS A 557 -9.96 -4.77 -6.58
C CYS A 557 -11.42 -4.28 -6.51
N HIS A 558 -11.78 -3.48 -5.50
CA HIS A 558 -13.11 -2.89 -5.43
C HIS A 558 -13.24 -1.74 -6.40
N ILE A 559 -14.35 -1.66 -7.12
CA ILE A 559 -14.66 -0.52 -7.98
C ILE A 559 -15.90 0.20 -7.48
N THR A 560 -15.79 1.49 -7.27
CA THR A 560 -16.92 2.40 -7.04
C THR A 560 -17.13 3.22 -8.32
N LEU A 561 -18.22 2.93 -9.02
CA LEU A 561 -18.55 3.53 -10.30
C LEU A 561 -19.71 4.52 -10.14
N ILE A 562 -19.49 5.79 -10.45
CA ILE A 562 -20.53 6.81 -10.43
C ILE A 562 -21.25 6.85 -11.77
N ILE A 563 -22.58 6.75 -11.72
CA ILE A 563 -23.45 6.78 -12.89
C ILE A 563 -24.50 7.86 -12.70
N HIS A 564 -24.72 8.74 -13.70
CA HIS A 564 -25.81 9.69 -13.69
C HIS A 564 -27.14 8.99 -14.05
N PRO A 565 -28.22 9.26 -13.30
CA PRO A 565 -29.51 8.70 -13.61
C PRO A 565 -30.06 9.28 -14.93
N ARG A 566 -31.06 8.63 -15.49
CA ARG A 566 -31.87 9.21 -16.57
C ARG A 566 -32.62 10.43 -16.03
N LYS A 567 -32.96 11.36 -16.92
CA LYS A 567 -33.87 12.46 -16.58
C LYS A 567 -35.25 11.85 -16.28
N GLU A 568 -35.57 11.82 -15.01
CA GLU A 568 -36.92 11.56 -14.50
C GLU A 568 -37.47 12.88 -13.94
N ASP A 569 -38.79 12.90 -13.68
CA ASP A 569 -39.43 14.05 -13.03
C ASP A 569 -38.75 14.32 -11.69
N ASP A 570 -38.33 15.55 -11.46
CA ASP A 570 -37.56 15.99 -10.26
C ASP A 570 -38.30 15.72 -8.93
N GLU A 571 -39.57 15.31 -8.99
CA GLU A 571 -40.40 15.04 -7.81
C GLU A 571 -40.43 13.57 -7.37
N LYS A 572 -39.88 12.65 -8.17
CA LYS A 572 -39.86 11.20 -7.82
C LYS A 572 -38.55 10.75 -7.25
N GLU A 573 -38.65 9.89 -6.24
CA GLU A 573 -37.43 9.19 -5.71
C GLU A 573 -36.85 8.30 -6.80
N LEU A 574 -35.52 8.39 -6.94
CA LEU A 574 -34.80 7.51 -7.84
C LEU A 574 -34.88 6.04 -7.37
N GLN A 575 -35.24 5.18 -8.30
CA GLN A 575 -35.25 3.74 -8.10
C GLN A 575 -34.06 3.09 -8.83
N THR A 576 -33.78 1.82 -8.55
CA THR A 576 -32.74 1.08 -9.27
C THR A 576 -33.01 1.06 -10.78
N ALA A 577 -34.27 1.05 -11.21
CA ALA A 577 -34.65 1.13 -12.61
C ALA A 577 -34.35 2.49 -13.27
N SER A 578 -34.32 3.57 -12.49
CA SER A 578 -33.98 4.92 -12.97
C SER A 578 -32.51 5.10 -13.35
N ILE A 579 -31.65 4.21 -12.84
CA ILE A 579 -30.19 4.29 -13.00
C ILE A 579 -29.79 3.72 -14.36
N PHE A 580 -30.48 2.68 -14.80
CA PHE A 580 -30.05 1.83 -15.89
C PHE A 580 -31.01 1.83 -17.06
N GLY A 581 -30.42 1.91 -18.22
CA GLY A 581 -31.16 1.63 -19.45
C GLY A 581 -31.44 0.16 -19.68
N SER A 582 -30.68 -0.71 -19.02
CA SER A 582 -30.89 -2.16 -19.08
C SER A 582 -30.81 -2.78 -17.67
N ALA A 583 -31.45 -3.94 -17.52
CA ALA A 583 -31.38 -4.73 -16.28
C ALA A 583 -29.97 -5.27 -16.01
N LYS A 584 -29.10 -5.35 -17.03
CA LYS A 584 -27.78 -5.98 -16.95
C LYS A 584 -26.84 -5.23 -16.00
N ALA A 585 -26.79 -3.90 -16.06
CA ALA A 585 -25.92 -3.12 -15.20
C ALA A 585 -26.29 -3.30 -13.71
N SER A 586 -27.59 -3.38 -13.40
CA SER A 586 -28.02 -3.68 -12.03
C SER A 586 -27.70 -5.13 -11.61
N GLN A 587 -27.63 -6.07 -12.56
CA GLN A 587 -27.24 -7.45 -12.29
C GLN A 587 -25.75 -7.58 -12.03
N GLU A 588 -24.90 -6.86 -12.76
CA GLU A 588 -23.44 -6.88 -12.63
C GLU A 588 -22.95 -6.28 -11.29
N ALA A 589 -23.65 -5.26 -10.77
CA ALA A 589 -23.28 -4.63 -9.50
C ALA A 589 -23.49 -5.57 -8.31
N ASP A 590 -22.54 -5.54 -7.35
CA ASP A 590 -22.71 -6.20 -6.06
C ASP A 590 -23.50 -5.29 -5.11
N ASN A 591 -23.21 -3.99 -5.12
CA ASN A 591 -23.88 -3.00 -4.30
C ASN A 591 -24.41 -1.85 -5.18
N VAL A 592 -25.58 -1.31 -4.83
CA VAL A 592 -26.15 -0.13 -5.46
C VAL A 592 -26.53 0.88 -4.38
N LEU A 593 -25.91 2.04 -4.45
CA LEU A 593 -26.09 3.15 -3.51
C LEU A 593 -26.73 4.34 -4.25
N ILE A 594 -27.78 4.91 -3.68
CA ILE A 594 -28.51 6.04 -4.25
C ILE A 594 -28.48 7.19 -3.26
N LEU A 595 -27.87 8.31 -3.63
CA LEU A 595 -27.96 9.55 -2.88
C LEU A 595 -29.28 10.25 -3.27
N GLN A 596 -30.24 10.22 -2.38
CA GLN A 596 -31.55 10.85 -2.57
C GLN A 596 -31.54 12.29 -2.02
N ASP A 597 -32.12 13.23 -2.76
CA ASP A 597 -32.27 14.63 -2.32
C ASP A 597 -33.76 15.05 -2.47
N ARG A 598 -34.51 14.96 -1.40
CA ARG A 598 -35.89 15.45 -1.38
C ARG A 598 -35.88 16.95 -1.16
N LYS A 599 -36.17 17.70 -2.20
CA LYS A 599 -36.54 19.11 -2.08
C LYS A 599 -37.99 19.20 -1.59
N LEU A 600 -38.16 19.50 -0.32
CA LEU A 600 -39.47 19.76 0.25
C LEU A 600 -39.96 21.12 -0.26
N VAL A 601 -41.22 21.19 -0.69
CA VAL A 601 -41.89 22.41 -1.13
C VAL A 601 -41.93 23.51 -0.05
N THR A 602 -41.70 23.17 1.21
CA THR A 602 -41.84 24.08 2.35
C THR A 602 -40.73 23.92 3.42
N GLY A 603 -39.50 23.52 3.06
CA GLY A 603 -38.43 23.39 4.06
C GLY A 603 -37.06 22.97 3.49
N PRO A 604 -35.98 22.92 4.30
CA PRO A 604 -34.69 22.45 3.85
C PRO A 604 -34.80 21.00 3.42
N GLY A 605 -34.38 20.71 2.19
CA GLY A 605 -34.39 19.36 1.61
C GLY A 605 -33.68 18.36 2.53
N LYS A 606 -34.28 17.18 2.73
CA LYS A 606 -33.65 16.08 3.48
C LYS A 606 -32.88 15.20 2.50
N ARG A 607 -31.58 15.04 2.78
CA ARG A 607 -30.73 14.12 2.04
C ARG A 607 -30.60 12.81 2.82
N TYR A 608 -30.62 11.70 2.09
CA TYR A 608 -30.40 10.39 2.66
C TYR A 608 -29.69 9.48 1.67
N LEU A 609 -28.94 8.52 2.19
CA LEU A 609 -28.35 7.46 1.40
C LEU A 609 -29.23 6.23 1.47
N GLN A 610 -29.53 5.68 0.31
CA GLN A 610 -30.27 4.43 0.15
C GLN A 610 -29.33 3.36 -0.36
N VAL A 611 -29.24 2.24 0.34
CA VAL A 611 -28.67 0.99 -0.14
C VAL A 611 -29.80 0.21 -0.77
N SER A 612 -29.87 0.16 -2.10
CA SER A 612 -30.94 -0.51 -2.84
C SER A 612 -30.58 -1.93 -3.27
N LYS A 613 -29.29 -2.28 -3.25
CA LYS A 613 -28.79 -3.62 -3.50
C LYS A 613 -27.54 -3.88 -2.65
N ASN A 614 -27.46 -5.06 -2.06
CA ASN A 614 -26.31 -5.60 -1.36
C ASN A 614 -26.28 -7.11 -1.62
N ARG A 615 -25.28 -7.59 -2.36
CA ARG A 615 -25.16 -9.00 -2.72
C ARG A 615 -24.54 -9.84 -1.62
N PHE A 616 -23.84 -9.21 -0.68
CA PHE A 616 -23.08 -9.93 0.36
C PHE A 616 -24.02 -10.65 1.36
N ASP A 617 -24.98 -9.93 1.93
CA ASP A 617 -25.94 -10.49 2.89
C ASP A 617 -27.39 -10.11 2.65
N GLY A 618 -27.64 -9.27 1.64
CA GLY A 618 -28.99 -8.86 1.24
C GLY A 618 -29.57 -7.69 2.03
N ASP A 619 -28.89 -7.17 3.06
CA ASP A 619 -29.38 -6.04 3.86
C ASP A 619 -29.46 -4.77 3.02
N VAL A 620 -30.65 -4.20 2.95
CA VAL A 620 -30.94 -2.94 2.26
C VAL A 620 -31.59 -1.95 3.23
N GLY A 621 -31.53 -0.67 2.92
CA GLY A 621 -32.12 0.33 3.81
C GLY A 621 -31.74 1.75 3.46
N ILE A 622 -32.20 2.67 4.28
CA ILE A 622 -31.95 4.11 4.13
C ILE A 622 -31.46 4.72 5.44
N PHE A 623 -30.60 5.73 5.35
CA PHE A 623 -30.23 6.53 6.50
C PHE A 623 -30.01 8.01 6.12
N PRO A 624 -30.36 8.95 7.03
CA PRO A 624 -30.26 10.38 6.75
C PRO A 624 -28.81 10.84 6.75
N LEU A 625 -28.54 11.84 5.90
CA LEU A 625 -27.25 12.52 5.79
C LEU A 625 -27.42 14.00 6.10
N GLU A 626 -26.47 14.57 6.83
CA GLU A 626 -26.38 16.01 7.07
C GLU A 626 -25.12 16.56 6.45
N PHE A 627 -25.27 17.55 5.58
CA PHE A 627 -24.15 18.19 4.92
C PHE A 627 -23.59 19.35 5.72
N SER A 628 -22.30 19.29 6.04
CA SER A 628 -21.53 20.38 6.67
C SER A 628 -20.83 21.21 5.60
N LYS A 629 -21.22 22.47 5.44
CA LYS A 629 -20.53 23.40 4.52
C LYS A 629 -19.13 23.77 4.98
N ALA A 630 -18.87 23.72 6.29
CA ALA A 630 -17.56 24.07 6.84
C ALA A 630 -16.48 23.02 6.56
N SER A 631 -16.84 21.75 6.54
CA SER A 631 -15.93 20.63 6.30
C SER A 631 -16.16 19.94 4.96
N LEU A 632 -17.09 20.38 4.15
CA LEU A 632 -17.54 19.76 2.90
C LEU A 632 -17.85 18.26 3.04
N SER A 633 -18.35 17.83 4.21
CA SER A 633 -18.56 16.42 4.54
C SER A 633 -20.03 16.11 4.83
N PHE A 634 -20.38 14.82 4.61
CA PHE A 634 -21.66 14.25 4.99
C PHE A 634 -21.51 13.45 6.28
N SER A 635 -22.52 13.54 7.16
CA SER A 635 -22.59 12.68 8.35
C SER A 635 -24.04 12.28 8.60
N SER A 636 -24.28 11.13 9.23
CA SER A 636 -25.62 10.85 9.74
C SER A 636 -25.87 11.64 11.02
N SER A 637 -27.10 12.12 11.22
CA SER A 637 -27.49 12.82 12.45
C SER A 637 -27.22 11.98 13.72
N LYS A 638 -27.41 10.68 13.63
CA LYS A 638 -27.12 9.72 14.71
C LYS A 638 -25.63 9.57 15.01
N SER A 639 -24.77 9.71 14.00
CA SER A 639 -23.30 9.63 14.18
C SER A 639 -22.76 10.82 14.96
N LYS A 640 -23.28 12.02 14.72
CA LYS A 640 -22.89 13.23 15.49
C LYS A 640 -23.22 13.09 16.97
N VAL A 641 -24.40 12.60 17.30
CA VAL A 641 -24.82 12.37 18.69
C VAL A 641 -23.95 11.30 19.37
N ARG A 642 -23.61 10.24 18.66
CA ARG A 642 -22.75 9.17 19.17
C ARG A 642 -21.31 9.63 19.38
N LEU A 643 -20.75 10.40 18.42
CA LEU A 643 -19.42 10.99 18.56
C LEU A 643 -19.34 12.00 19.71
N LYS A 644 -20.42 12.78 19.92
CA LYS A 644 -20.52 13.70 21.06
C LYS A 644 -20.55 12.94 22.39
N LYS A 645 -21.39 11.90 22.50
CA LYS A 645 -21.42 11.02 23.68
C LYS A 645 -20.07 10.34 23.97
N MET A 646 -19.41 9.81 22.95
CA MET A 646 -18.07 9.19 23.12
C MET A 646 -16.99 10.19 23.53
N LYS A 647 -17.08 11.47 23.12
CA LYS A 647 -16.18 12.52 23.60
C LYS A 647 -16.48 12.86 25.05
N GLU A 648 -17.76 13.03 25.42
CA GLU A 648 -18.21 13.28 26.78
C GLU A 648 -17.82 12.13 27.72
N GLU A 649 -17.98 10.87 27.29
CA GLU A 649 -17.55 9.69 28.06
C GLU A 649 -16.03 9.63 28.24
N LYS A 650 -15.24 10.00 27.22
CA LYS A 650 -13.78 10.09 27.32
C LYS A 650 -13.30 11.22 28.22
N GLU A 651 -13.97 12.37 28.20
CA GLU A 651 -13.68 13.49 29.12
C GLU A 651 -14.03 13.14 30.54
N ILE A 652 -15.17 12.49 30.79
CA ILE A 652 -15.57 12.00 32.12
C ILE A 652 -14.57 10.95 32.64
N LEU A 653 -14.10 10.05 31.77
CA LEU A 653 -13.11 9.05 32.15
C LEU A 653 -11.74 9.68 32.45
N ALA A 654 -11.33 10.67 31.65
CA ALA A 654 -10.09 11.42 31.88
C ALA A 654 -10.14 12.22 33.22
N ASN A 655 -11.27 12.86 33.51
CA ASN A 655 -11.46 13.60 34.77
C ASN A 655 -11.49 12.67 35.98
N LYS A 656 -12.13 11.50 35.90
CA LYS A 656 -12.08 10.48 36.96
C LYS A 656 -10.69 9.93 37.23
N ILE A 657 -9.83 9.84 36.21
CA ILE A 657 -8.42 9.41 36.36
C ILE A 657 -7.61 10.51 37.09
N VAL A 658 -7.90 11.78 36.80
CA VAL A 658 -7.25 12.93 37.47
C VAL A 658 -7.69 13.05 38.92
N GLU A 659 -8.97 12.87 39.25
CA GLU A 659 -9.50 12.92 40.61
C GLU A 659 -9.12 11.70 41.47
N GLY A 660 -8.97 10.51 40.84
CA GLY A 660 -8.52 9.30 41.55
C GLY A 660 -7.05 9.28 41.94
N GLY A 661 -6.24 10.20 41.36
CA GLY A 661 -4.79 10.30 41.64
C GLY A 661 -4.41 11.18 42.82
N SER A 662 -5.35 11.96 43.43
CA SER A 662 -5.07 12.89 44.53
C SER A 662 -5.42 12.36 45.93
N GLY A 663 -5.85 11.10 46.05
CA GLY A 663 -6.39 10.53 47.28
C GLY A 663 -5.51 9.62 48.13
N ALA A 664 -4.20 9.49 47.82
CA ALA A 664 -3.31 8.59 48.56
C ALA A 664 -2.08 9.28 49.13
N SER A 665 -2.29 10.22 50.07
CA SER A 665 -1.26 10.55 51.06
C SER A 665 -1.89 11.34 52.20
N LYS A 666 -2.31 10.63 53.23
CA LYS A 666 -2.32 11.08 54.64
C LYS A 666 -3.00 10.02 55.52
N LYS A 667 -2.19 9.25 56.23
CA LYS A 667 -2.41 8.90 57.64
C LYS A 667 -1.18 8.19 58.20
N PRO A 668 -1.04 8.31 59.49
CA PRO A 668 0.18 8.80 60.17
C PRO A 668 1.18 7.71 60.46
#